data_1f369ed0d298dcfde6338e1ef04dd09c
#
_entry.id   1f369ed0d298dcfde6338e1ef04dd09c
#
_cell.length_a   1.000
_cell.length_b   1.000
_cell.length_c   1.000
_cell.angle_alpha   90.00
_cell.angle_beta   90.00
_cell.angle_gamma   90.00
#
_symmetry.space_group_name_H-M   'P 1'
#
loop_
_entity.id
_entity.type
_entity.pdbx_description
1 polymer ?
#
loop_
_entity_poly.entity_id
_entity_poly.type
_entity_poly.pdbx_seq_one_letter_code
_entity_poly.pdbx_strand_id
1 'polypeptide(L)'
;YLGMPYGDEEDGRSQAISMDVAEVVDWAIPDILEPFVSGDRVVEFTPSSRKEEEYCDRASDLVNYAFFTENDGVTFLHDIVKTGAIQKIGFAKTVWQEETEEHRETLTGISQAHLAELQADEKLTIEDVESEPLGGQIADPQAMAAFSDGMVYTATVVTMRKTGCNKVLALPPEQVKFSARTADIKDLDYICHEIETTRSKLLEMGFDEDVVKSVPATGKTTNDQTRDDTRFFDENRRDSSTTDTASDEVTLIEEYPLVDANGDGKLERLQVFRVGKVILQREEVDEHPFDAWSPDRIPHRLVGLALADKVKQTAYIKTHLTRQLLDNVYLANNPRIEVPEQAMGEDTIADLLTYRVGGLIRTKGQGQMLRPIEIPDRSGTAMQAIMYMDGVREQQSGITKNGMAVSSEMVDPKSATESRRQDRNEQVRKRLMVRMLAQTFLVPVFRKMLKNLVRYQDAEKEIQIRGKWTGIDPRGWNADLKARVSVGLGYANREEMVQGAMMIGQAQIAAMPFGIVEPQHVYKVGVKLVEASGLGFGEDYFTDPTSEEGQQIMAQKQQNAPPDPKMIEVQGKLQAKQAESQMSAQMRAQEIQHKAQIAQVQAEADFKIAQMKAQMEYNLGLRQIAAETELSREQMGAEMELAEWQATQNVRLKEREIASRPAKANGSVGNGGVRFGGAVG
;
A
#
# COMPACT_ATOMS: atom_id res chain seq x y z
N TYR A 1 -9.78 11.92 1.92
CA TYR A 1 -9.03 10.82 2.52
C TYR A 1 -9.35 10.70 4.01
N LEU A 2 -9.32 11.78 4.76
CA LEU A 2 -9.50 11.79 6.22
C LEU A 2 -10.97 11.72 6.67
N GLY A 3 -11.93 11.72 5.74
CA GLY A 3 -13.36 11.68 6.10
C GLY A 3 -13.88 12.95 6.78
N MET A 4 -13.23 14.08 6.54
CA MET A 4 -13.66 15.35 7.10
C MET A 4 -14.98 15.83 6.45
N PRO A 5 -15.84 16.51 7.22
CA PRO A 5 -17.07 17.10 6.71
C PRO A 5 -16.82 17.98 5.48
N TYR A 6 -17.74 17.91 4.50
CA TYR A 6 -17.63 18.75 3.30
C TYR A 6 -18.09 20.20 3.54
N GLY A 7 -18.72 20.49 4.71
CA GLY A 7 -19.29 21.79 5.04
C GLY A 7 -20.68 22.01 4.45
N ASP A 8 -21.29 20.98 3.86
CA ASP A 8 -22.66 20.95 3.35
C ASP A 8 -23.62 20.12 4.22
N GLU A 9 -23.18 19.76 5.42
CA GLU A 9 -23.94 19.00 6.39
C GLU A 9 -25.08 19.85 6.97
N GLU A 10 -26.28 19.27 7.00
CA GLU A 10 -27.48 19.87 7.61
C GLU A 10 -27.83 19.17 8.91
N ASP A 11 -28.15 19.94 9.95
CA ASP A 11 -28.61 19.41 11.21
C ASP A 11 -29.92 18.61 11.05
N GLY A 12 -29.97 17.44 11.68
CA GLY A 12 -31.11 16.53 11.61
C GLY A 12 -31.16 15.65 10.35
N ARG A 13 -30.11 15.67 9.51
CA ARG A 13 -29.89 14.78 8.39
C ARG A 13 -28.65 13.91 8.59
N SER A 14 -28.53 12.86 7.80
CA SER A 14 -27.35 12.02 7.79
C SER A 14 -26.11 12.81 7.34
N GLN A 15 -25.04 12.71 8.16
CA GLN A 15 -23.74 13.31 7.88
C GLN A 15 -22.69 12.27 7.47
N ALA A 16 -23.13 11.07 7.05
CA ALA A 16 -22.23 10.00 6.64
C ALA A 16 -21.33 10.45 5.48
N ILE A 17 -20.08 10.01 5.51
CA ILE A 17 -19.07 10.29 4.47
C ILE A 17 -18.52 8.95 3.97
N SER A 18 -18.43 8.80 2.67
CA SER A 18 -17.85 7.62 2.04
C SER A 18 -16.32 7.75 1.97
N MET A 19 -15.62 6.77 2.54
CA MET A 19 -14.15 6.73 2.62
C MET A 19 -13.50 6.08 1.40
N ASP A 20 -14.14 6.13 0.23
CA ASP A 20 -13.65 5.49 -1.01
C ASP A 20 -12.24 5.91 -1.41
N VAL A 21 -11.85 7.15 -1.15
CA VAL A 21 -10.50 7.64 -1.45
C VAL A 21 -9.47 6.96 -0.55
N ALA A 22 -9.77 6.83 0.75
CA ALA A 22 -8.88 6.14 1.68
C ALA A 22 -8.76 4.66 1.33
N GLU A 23 -9.90 3.98 1.07
CA GLU A 23 -9.91 2.59 0.67
C GLU A 23 -9.02 2.32 -0.55
N VAL A 24 -9.17 3.11 -1.61
CA VAL A 24 -8.40 2.94 -2.86
C VAL A 24 -6.91 3.19 -2.65
N VAL A 25 -6.55 4.22 -1.89
CA VAL A 25 -5.15 4.53 -1.59
C VAL A 25 -4.52 3.43 -0.74
N ASP A 26 -5.19 3.03 0.36
CA ASP A 26 -4.67 2.04 1.30
C ASP A 26 -4.57 0.64 0.67
N TRP A 27 -5.45 0.31 -0.29
CA TRP A 27 -5.34 -0.95 -1.05
C TRP A 27 -4.25 -0.92 -2.13
N ALA A 28 -3.91 0.27 -2.66
CA ALA A 28 -2.87 0.40 -3.67
C ALA A 28 -1.44 0.32 -3.10
N ILE A 29 -1.25 0.82 -1.87
CA ILE A 29 0.08 0.96 -1.26
C ILE A 29 0.82 -0.38 -1.15
N PRO A 30 0.25 -1.46 -0.57
CA PRO A 30 0.94 -2.74 -0.46
C PRO A 30 1.39 -3.28 -1.81
N ASP A 31 0.51 -3.24 -2.82
CA ASP A 31 0.81 -3.74 -4.17
C ASP A 31 1.93 -2.96 -4.89
N ILE A 32 2.08 -1.66 -4.55
CA ILE A 32 3.13 -0.81 -5.11
C ILE A 32 4.45 -1.05 -4.37
N LEU A 33 4.41 -1.27 -3.05
CA LEU A 33 5.61 -1.41 -2.22
C LEU A 33 6.20 -2.81 -2.23
N GLU A 34 5.37 -3.85 -2.30
CA GLU A 34 5.81 -5.25 -2.22
C GLU A 34 7.02 -5.58 -3.11
N PRO A 35 7.09 -5.14 -4.38
CA PRO A 35 8.24 -5.42 -5.26
C PRO A 35 9.57 -4.83 -4.77
N PHE A 36 9.54 -3.83 -3.90
CA PHE A 36 10.73 -3.16 -3.37
C PHE A 36 11.11 -3.64 -1.98
N VAL A 37 10.17 -4.17 -1.21
CA VAL A 37 10.40 -4.59 0.19
C VAL A 37 10.72 -6.08 0.29
N SER A 38 10.21 -6.88 -0.65
CA SER A 38 10.32 -8.35 -0.61
C SER A 38 11.65 -8.91 -1.14
N GLY A 39 12.51 -8.08 -1.74
CA GLY A 39 13.79 -8.49 -2.32
C GLY A 39 14.99 -8.07 -1.47
N ASP A 40 16.04 -8.90 -1.44
CA ASP A 40 17.29 -8.58 -0.74
C ASP A 40 18.05 -7.41 -1.38
N ARG A 41 17.88 -7.21 -2.69
CA ARG A 41 18.48 -6.11 -3.44
C ARG A 41 17.44 -5.41 -4.28
N VAL A 42 17.27 -4.12 -4.08
CA VAL A 42 16.37 -3.27 -4.86
C VAL A 42 17.13 -2.56 -5.98
N VAL A 43 18.34 -2.10 -5.70
CA VAL A 43 19.20 -1.47 -6.72
C VAL A 43 20.35 -2.37 -7.12
N GLU A 44 20.59 -2.43 -8.43
CA GLU A 44 21.77 -3.04 -9.04
C GLU A 44 22.47 -2.01 -9.92
N PHE A 45 23.74 -1.77 -9.67
CA PHE A 45 24.57 -0.97 -10.56
C PHE A 45 25.13 -1.84 -11.66
N THR A 46 25.01 -1.37 -12.89
CA THR A 46 25.54 -2.08 -14.07
C THR A 46 26.82 -1.45 -14.54
N PRO A 47 27.90 -2.23 -14.71
CA PRO A 47 29.16 -1.70 -15.18
C PRO A 47 29.03 -1.20 -16.62
N SER A 48 29.67 -0.06 -16.90
CA SER A 48 29.86 0.47 -18.26
C SER A 48 31.22 0.08 -18.82
N SER A 49 32.15 -0.35 -17.97
CA SER A 49 33.49 -0.80 -18.31
C SER A 49 33.90 -2.04 -17.52
N ARG A 50 34.87 -2.82 -18.04
CA ARG A 50 35.37 -4.02 -17.37
C ARG A 50 36.00 -3.75 -15.99
N LYS A 51 36.51 -2.57 -15.76
CA LYS A 51 37.09 -2.16 -14.47
C LYS A 51 36.02 -1.92 -13.42
N GLU A 52 34.81 -1.53 -13.84
CA GLU A 52 33.70 -1.26 -12.95
C GLU A 52 33.04 -2.55 -12.45
N GLU A 53 33.23 -3.67 -13.18
CA GLU A 53 32.66 -4.97 -12.84
C GLU A 53 33.12 -5.46 -11.43
N GLU A 54 34.34 -5.12 -11.03
CA GLU A 54 34.92 -5.55 -9.76
C GLU A 54 34.20 -4.94 -8.52
N TYR A 55 33.66 -3.71 -8.65
CA TYR A 55 33.07 -3.02 -7.50
C TYR A 55 31.56 -2.73 -7.64
N CYS A 56 30.96 -2.96 -8.81
CA CYS A 56 29.53 -2.73 -9.01
C CYS A 56 28.63 -3.50 -8.03
N ASP A 57 29.00 -4.75 -7.74
CA ASP A 57 28.26 -5.55 -6.76
C ASP A 57 28.38 -4.98 -5.34
N ARG A 58 29.59 -4.56 -4.96
CA ARG A 58 29.82 -3.92 -3.65
C ARG A 58 29.13 -2.57 -3.54
N ALA A 59 29.12 -1.78 -4.64
CA ALA A 59 28.39 -0.52 -4.68
C ALA A 59 26.88 -0.74 -4.55
N SER A 60 26.36 -1.81 -5.17
CA SER A 60 24.95 -2.18 -5.03
C SER A 60 24.61 -2.56 -3.59
N ASP A 61 25.43 -3.39 -2.94
CA ASP A 61 25.24 -3.81 -1.57
C ASP A 61 25.33 -2.63 -0.58
N LEU A 62 26.32 -1.76 -0.75
CA LEU A 62 26.50 -0.58 0.11
C LEU A 62 25.32 0.39 0.02
N VAL A 63 24.84 0.69 -1.19
CA VAL A 63 23.70 1.59 -1.38
C VAL A 63 22.40 0.98 -0.88
N ASN A 64 22.17 -0.33 -1.09
CA ASN A 64 21.02 -1.02 -0.51
C ASN A 64 21.07 -1.00 1.02
N TYR A 65 22.22 -1.26 1.62
CA TYR A 65 22.41 -1.18 3.07
C TYR A 65 22.12 0.24 3.60
N ALA A 66 22.72 1.27 2.98
CA ALA A 66 22.50 2.66 3.38
C ALA A 66 21.04 3.08 3.24
N PHE A 67 20.32 2.56 2.24
CA PHE A 67 18.91 2.90 2.03
C PHE A 67 18.00 2.20 3.03
N PHE A 68 18.13 0.88 3.19
CA PHE A 68 17.19 0.11 4.01
C PHE A 68 17.53 0.10 5.49
N THR A 69 18.83 0.06 5.84
CA THR A 69 19.25 -0.10 7.24
C THR A 69 19.49 1.25 7.91
N GLU A 70 20.14 2.20 7.21
CA GLU A 70 20.48 3.50 7.81
C GLU A 70 19.36 4.54 7.68
N ASN A 71 18.48 4.40 6.67
CA ASN A 71 17.42 5.37 6.37
C ASN A 71 15.99 4.85 6.53
N ASP A 72 15.80 3.64 7.07
CA ASP A 72 14.46 3.04 7.16
C ASP A 72 13.70 3.13 5.82
N GLY A 73 14.30 2.55 4.78
CA GLY A 73 13.83 2.68 3.41
C GLY A 73 12.38 2.26 3.18
N VAL A 74 11.82 1.37 4.02
CA VAL A 74 10.43 0.92 3.95
C VAL A 74 9.48 2.05 4.31
N THR A 75 9.72 2.72 5.45
CA THR A 75 8.92 3.87 5.90
C THR A 75 9.03 5.03 4.92
N PHE A 76 10.25 5.31 4.44
CA PHE A 76 10.48 6.32 3.41
C PHE A 76 9.67 6.05 2.13
N LEU A 77 9.70 4.82 1.61
CA LEU A 77 8.93 4.43 0.43
C LEU A 77 7.42 4.54 0.67
N HIS A 78 6.93 4.10 1.84
CA HIS A 78 5.54 4.22 2.22
C HIS A 78 5.08 5.68 2.18
N ASP A 79 5.85 6.58 2.79
CA ASP A 79 5.49 8.00 2.87
C ASP A 79 5.47 8.67 1.49
N ILE A 80 6.45 8.39 0.64
CA ILE A 80 6.49 8.88 -0.74
C ILE A 80 5.29 8.37 -1.55
N VAL A 81 5.01 7.07 -1.48
CA VAL A 81 3.92 6.45 -2.25
C VAL A 81 2.58 6.98 -1.76
N LYS A 82 2.37 7.04 -0.46
CA LYS A 82 1.13 7.55 0.13
C LYS A 82 0.90 9.03 -0.18
N THR A 83 1.94 9.84 -0.02
CA THR A 83 1.89 11.28 -0.37
C THR A 83 1.57 11.48 -1.84
N GLY A 84 2.25 10.78 -2.74
CA GLY A 84 1.97 10.87 -4.18
C GLY A 84 0.56 10.40 -4.54
N ALA A 85 0.07 9.32 -3.93
CA ALA A 85 -1.27 8.78 -4.16
C ALA A 85 -2.38 9.73 -3.72
N ILE A 86 -2.14 10.56 -2.69
CA ILE A 86 -3.09 11.54 -2.14
C ILE A 86 -2.90 12.92 -2.77
N GLN A 87 -1.66 13.42 -2.80
CA GLN A 87 -1.32 14.82 -3.13
C GLN A 87 -0.71 15.00 -4.52
N LYS A 88 -0.76 14.00 -5.42
CA LYS A 88 -0.28 14.02 -6.82
C LYS A 88 1.21 13.86 -7.02
N ILE A 89 2.03 14.26 -6.04
CA ILE A 89 3.47 14.23 -6.11
C ILE A 89 4.06 13.95 -4.73
N GLY A 90 5.06 13.10 -4.66
CA GLY A 90 5.90 12.88 -3.50
C GLY A 90 7.31 13.40 -3.81
N PHE A 91 7.91 14.14 -2.89
CA PHE A 91 9.27 14.67 -3.01
C PHE A 91 10.21 13.96 -2.04
N ALA A 92 11.40 13.67 -2.54
CA ALA A 92 12.52 13.22 -1.72
C ALA A 92 13.68 14.19 -1.80
N LYS A 93 14.47 14.23 -0.74
CA LYS A 93 15.74 14.94 -0.66
C LYS A 93 16.81 13.98 -0.20
N THR A 94 17.88 13.85 -0.99
CA THR A 94 19.03 13.01 -0.69
C THR A 94 20.22 13.90 -0.34
N VAL A 95 20.68 13.86 0.91
CA VAL A 95 21.77 14.68 1.42
C VAL A 95 22.80 13.85 2.15
N TRP A 96 24.02 14.36 2.23
CA TRP A 96 25.03 13.84 3.13
C TRP A 96 24.91 14.58 4.45
N GLN A 97 24.83 13.85 5.55
CA GLN A 97 24.78 14.41 6.89
C GLN A 97 25.99 13.91 7.68
N GLU A 98 26.72 14.83 8.29
CA GLU A 98 27.78 14.50 9.22
C GLU A 98 27.20 14.51 10.64
N GLU A 99 27.37 13.41 11.33
CA GLU A 99 27.00 13.26 12.73
C GLU A 99 28.29 13.09 13.54
N THR A 100 28.35 13.73 14.70
CA THR A 100 29.46 13.55 15.61
C THR A 100 29.03 12.53 16.65
N GLU A 101 29.63 11.35 16.60
CA GLU A 101 29.36 10.27 17.55
C GLU A 101 30.44 10.27 18.63
N GLU A 102 30.01 10.13 19.88
CA GLU A 102 30.89 9.90 21.01
C GLU A 102 31.23 8.42 21.07
N HIS A 103 32.49 8.09 20.78
CA HIS A 103 32.99 6.73 20.96
C HIS A 103 33.73 6.64 22.30
N ARG A 104 33.17 5.86 23.23
CA ARG A 104 33.73 5.62 24.56
C ARG A 104 34.50 4.31 24.56
N GLU A 105 35.78 4.40 24.89
CA GLU A 105 36.66 3.24 25.03
C GLU A 105 37.32 3.26 26.39
N THR A 106 37.25 2.15 27.10
CA THR A 106 37.92 1.97 28.39
C THR A 106 39.26 1.29 28.17
N LEU A 107 40.32 2.03 28.25
CA LEU A 107 41.69 1.55 28.16
C LEU A 107 42.17 1.11 29.53
N THR A 108 42.46 -0.17 29.69
CA THR A 108 42.95 -0.73 30.94
C THR A 108 44.44 -1.07 30.84
N GLY A 109 45.15 -0.92 31.91
CA GLY A 109 46.57 -1.31 31.96
C GLY A 109 47.53 -0.30 31.35
N ILE A 110 47.17 1.00 31.28
CA ILE A 110 48.00 2.04 30.71
C ILE A 110 49.02 2.61 31.73
N SER A 111 50.17 3.01 31.23
CA SER A 111 51.21 3.67 32.02
C SER A 111 50.94 5.18 32.17
N GLN A 112 51.57 5.80 33.16
CA GLN A 112 51.50 7.26 33.34
C GLN A 112 51.97 8.05 32.10
N ALA A 113 52.97 7.55 31.40
CA ALA A 113 53.47 8.18 30.17
C ALA A 113 52.43 8.13 29.04
N HIS A 114 51.77 6.99 28.88
CA HIS A 114 50.69 6.82 27.89
C HIS A 114 49.46 7.65 28.27
N LEU A 115 49.12 7.72 29.56
CA LEU A 115 48.02 8.60 30.03
C LEU A 115 48.30 10.09 29.73
N ALA A 116 49.59 10.53 29.92
CA ALA A 116 49.99 11.89 29.59
C ALA A 116 49.94 12.17 28.07
N GLU A 117 50.26 11.18 27.25
CA GLU A 117 50.12 11.27 25.80
C GLU A 117 48.65 11.40 25.37
N LEU A 118 47.73 10.59 25.98
CA LEU A 118 46.29 10.70 25.75
C LEU A 118 45.74 12.05 26.24
N GLN A 119 46.26 12.62 27.32
CA GLN A 119 45.85 13.93 27.82
C GLN A 119 46.37 15.09 26.92
N ALA A 120 47.42 14.88 26.16
CA ALA A 120 47.97 15.86 25.23
C ALA A 120 47.29 15.89 23.88
N ASP A 121 46.46 14.86 23.57
CA ASP A 121 45.73 14.81 22.32
C ASP A 121 44.42 15.62 22.45
N GLU A 122 44.36 16.74 21.76
CA GLU A 122 43.15 17.63 21.75
C GLU A 122 41.86 16.96 21.22
N LYS A 123 41.97 15.83 20.54
CA LYS A 123 40.85 15.09 19.97
C LYS A 123 40.20 14.13 20.96
N LEU A 124 40.85 13.87 22.09
CA LEU A 124 40.42 12.93 23.09
C LEU A 124 39.98 13.66 24.36
N THR A 125 38.86 13.25 24.88
CA THR A 125 38.39 13.74 26.20
C THR A 125 38.39 12.56 27.17
N ILE A 126 39.12 12.73 28.29
CA ILE A 126 39.17 11.69 29.33
C ILE A 126 38.07 11.98 30.33
N GLU A 127 37.10 11.06 30.48
CA GLU A 127 36.00 11.21 31.42
C GLU A 127 36.35 10.75 32.82
N ASP A 128 37.03 9.61 32.94
CA ASP A 128 37.39 9.02 34.23
C ASP A 128 38.77 8.34 34.17
N VAL A 129 39.50 8.43 35.29
CA VAL A 129 40.78 7.78 35.43
C VAL A 129 40.84 7.12 36.79
N GLU A 130 40.88 5.81 36.78
CA GLU A 130 41.09 4.99 37.96
C GLU A 130 42.56 4.55 38.01
N SER A 131 43.17 4.57 39.19
CA SER A 131 44.52 4.10 39.38
C SER A 131 44.58 2.97 40.40
N GLU A 132 45.21 1.87 40.04
CA GLU A 132 45.45 0.75 40.92
C GLU A 132 46.93 0.48 41.11
N PRO A 133 47.39 0.08 42.33
CA PRO A 133 48.75 -0.27 42.52
C PRO A 133 49.12 -1.55 41.76
N LEU A 134 50.29 -1.55 41.14
CA LEU A 134 50.82 -2.65 40.36
C LEU A 134 50.98 -3.88 41.27
N GLY A 135 50.01 -4.84 41.23
CA GLY A 135 50.06 -6.07 42.01
C GLY A 135 51.14 -6.99 41.47
N GLY A 136 52.13 -7.29 42.28
CA GLY A 136 53.45 -7.90 42.05
C GLY A 136 53.58 -9.20 41.22
N GLN A 137 53.13 -9.22 39.99
CA GLN A 137 53.39 -10.35 39.05
C GLN A 137 53.52 -9.87 37.58
N ILE A 138 54.39 -8.89 37.31
CA ILE A 138 54.87 -8.69 35.95
C ILE A 138 56.27 -9.33 35.88
N ALA A 139 56.36 -10.50 35.20
CA ALA A 139 57.59 -11.24 35.07
C ALA A 139 58.60 -10.65 34.07
N ASP A 140 58.26 -9.57 33.36
CA ASP A 140 59.08 -8.96 32.35
C ASP A 140 59.70 -7.64 32.85
N PRO A 141 61.02 -7.55 33.00
CA PRO A 141 61.71 -6.35 33.46
C PRO A 141 61.52 -5.13 32.54
N GLN A 142 61.24 -5.32 31.23
CA GLN A 142 61.00 -4.25 30.30
C GLN A 142 59.59 -3.65 30.46
N ALA A 143 58.60 -4.49 30.78
CA ALA A 143 57.26 -4.05 31.08
C ALA A 143 57.20 -3.27 32.43
N MET A 144 58.06 -3.68 33.42
CA MET A 144 58.14 -2.99 34.72
C MET A 144 58.77 -1.58 34.61
N ALA A 145 59.65 -1.33 33.64
CA ALA A 145 60.22 -0.03 33.39
C ALA A 145 59.22 1.00 32.79
N ALA A 146 58.15 0.53 32.18
CA ALA A 146 57.08 1.40 31.64
C ALA A 146 56.15 1.95 32.75
N PHE A 147 56.12 1.33 33.93
CA PHE A 147 55.29 1.74 35.08
C PHE A 147 56.19 2.30 36.20
N SER A 148 56.90 3.40 35.90
CA SER A 148 57.90 4.02 36.78
C SER A 148 57.32 4.50 38.14
N ASP A 149 56.05 4.75 38.25
CA ASP A 149 55.32 5.16 39.44
C ASP A 149 54.67 3.98 40.22
N GLY A 150 54.80 2.77 39.71
CA GLY A 150 54.21 1.57 40.31
C GLY A 150 52.68 1.51 40.32
N MET A 151 52.06 2.30 39.46
CA MET A 151 50.60 2.37 39.30
C MET A 151 50.19 1.96 37.87
N VAL A 152 49.05 1.34 37.77
CA VAL A 152 48.38 1.01 36.51
C VAL A 152 47.13 1.85 36.42
N TYR A 153 46.92 2.49 35.32
CA TYR A 153 45.77 3.36 35.08
C TYR A 153 44.76 2.69 34.16
N THR A 154 43.52 2.90 34.49
CA THR A 154 42.36 2.61 33.64
C THR A 154 41.73 3.93 33.29
N ALA A 155 41.69 4.31 32.02
CA ALA A 155 41.11 5.56 31.59
C ALA A 155 39.94 5.30 30.63
N THR A 156 38.84 5.97 30.86
CA THR A 156 37.70 6.01 29.91
C THR A 156 37.92 7.23 29.00
N VAL A 157 38.22 6.93 27.75
CA VAL A 157 38.52 7.94 26.72
C VAL A 157 37.31 8.10 25.83
N VAL A 158 36.83 9.32 25.65
CA VAL A 158 35.78 9.69 24.72
C VAL A 158 36.40 10.33 23.49
N THR A 159 36.21 9.69 22.36
CA THR A 159 36.66 10.21 21.07
C THR A 159 35.44 10.72 20.30
N MET A 160 35.50 12.01 19.91
CA MET A 160 34.50 12.57 18.99
C MET A 160 34.84 12.14 17.56
N ARG A 161 34.13 11.16 17.06
CA ARG A 161 34.29 10.68 15.69
C ARG A 161 33.20 11.29 14.81
N LYS A 162 33.62 12.00 13.78
CA LYS A 162 32.69 12.45 12.75
C LYS A 162 32.42 11.29 11.82
N THR A 163 31.16 10.82 11.87
CA THR A 163 30.65 9.80 10.95
C THR A 163 29.68 10.47 10.00
N GLY A 164 29.88 10.27 8.70
CA GLY A 164 28.97 10.78 7.69
C GLY A 164 28.05 9.67 7.20
N CYS A 165 26.80 10.00 6.97
CA CYS A 165 25.82 9.07 6.40
C CYS A 165 24.96 9.74 5.32
N ASN A 166 24.50 8.92 4.38
CA ASN A 166 23.45 9.36 3.45
C ASN A 166 22.14 9.45 4.18
N LYS A 167 21.48 10.59 4.15
CA LYS A 167 20.09 10.74 4.59
C LYS A 167 19.17 10.93 3.40
N VAL A 168 18.10 10.16 3.36
CA VAL A 168 17.04 10.26 2.37
C VAL A 168 15.75 10.64 3.08
N LEU A 169 15.26 11.85 2.81
CA LEU A 169 14.14 12.44 3.50
C LEU A 169 12.92 12.49 2.59
N ALA A 170 11.78 12.01 3.06
CA ALA A 170 10.49 12.23 2.42
C ALA A 170 9.98 13.63 2.79
N LEU A 171 9.76 14.48 1.80
CA LEU A 171 9.34 15.86 2.03
C LEU A 171 7.84 16.05 1.80
N PRO A 172 7.18 16.81 2.68
CA PRO A 172 5.81 17.27 2.43
C PRO A 172 5.76 18.16 1.17
N PRO A 173 4.87 17.89 0.21
CA PRO A 173 4.81 18.69 -1.02
C PRO A 173 4.56 20.17 -0.81
N GLU A 174 3.88 20.55 0.27
CA GLU A 174 3.61 21.94 0.63
C GLU A 174 4.85 22.72 1.07
N GLN A 175 5.91 22.00 1.50
CA GLN A 175 7.19 22.62 1.87
C GLN A 175 8.12 22.81 0.66
N VAL A 176 7.78 22.21 -0.50
CA VAL A 176 8.60 22.28 -1.70
C VAL A 176 7.97 23.19 -2.73
N LYS A 177 8.70 24.24 -3.11
CA LYS A 177 8.27 25.18 -4.18
C LYS A 177 9.23 25.06 -5.35
N PHE A 178 8.70 25.10 -6.57
CA PHE A 178 9.47 24.94 -7.79
C PHE A 178 8.88 25.72 -8.95
N SER A 179 9.67 25.90 -10.02
CA SER A 179 9.24 26.62 -11.23
C SER A 179 8.12 25.89 -11.96
N ALA A 180 7.00 26.61 -12.28
CA ALA A 180 5.73 26.03 -12.73
C ALA A 180 5.76 25.40 -14.13
N ARG A 181 6.75 25.72 -14.98
CA ARG A 181 6.75 25.36 -16.41
C ARG A 181 7.68 24.21 -16.77
N THR A 182 8.08 23.39 -15.82
CA THR A 182 9.07 22.33 -16.02
C THR A 182 8.41 20.97 -16.20
N ALA A 183 8.94 20.19 -17.12
CA ALA A 183 8.46 18.85 -17.44
C ALA A 183 9.12 17.75 -16.60
N ASP A 184 10.37 17.94 -16.22
CA ASP A 184 11.17 16.99 -15.43
C ASP A 184 11.87 17.72 -14.28
N ILE A 185 12.04 17.01 -13.15
CA ILE A 185 12.68 17.57 -11.97
C ILE A 185 14.14 17.98 -12.23
N LYS A 186 14.82 17.32 -13.15
CA LYS A 186 16.22 17.60 -13.51
C LYS A 186 16.40 18.94 -14.22
N ASP A 187 15.37 19.38 -14.95
CA ASP A 187 15.39 20.58 -15.78
C ASP A 187 14.82 21.81 -15.05
N LEU A 188 14.70 21.74 -13.71
CA LEU A 188 14.17 22.84 -12.91
C LEU A 188 15.16 24.00 -12.83
N ASP A 189 14.70 25.19 -13.20
CA ASP A 189 15.47 26.45 -13.03
C ASP A 189 15.52 26.89 -11.56
N TYR A 190 14.49 26.51 -10.79
CA TYR A 190 14.36 26.86 -9.39
C TYR A 190 13.58 25.78 -8.62
N ILE A 191 14.13 25.38 -7.49
CA ILE A 191 13.48 24.54 -6.49
C ILE A 191 13.93 24.98 -5.11
N CYS A 192 13.03 24.99 -4.13
CA CYS A 192 13.36 25.26 -2.75
C CYS A 192 12.58 24.38 -1.78
N HIS A 193 13.14 24.19 -0.61
CA HIS A 193 12.55 23.53 0.54
C HIS A 193 12.46 24.52 1.69
N GLU A 194 11.25 24.71 2.23
CA GLU A 194 10.97 25.56 3.38
C GLU A 194 10.92 24.68 4.63
N ILE A 195 11.83 24.96 5.56
CA ILE A 195 12.00 24.20 6.80
C ILE A 195 11.63 25.10 7.97
N GLU A 196 10.67 24.71 8.77
CA GLU A 196 10.40 25.34 10.05
C GLU A 196 11.41 24.84 11.07
N THR A 197 12.15 25.77 11.65
CA THR A 197 13.23 25.48 12.60
C THR A 197 13.30 26.55 13.67
N THR A 198 14.20 26.40 14.64
CA THR A 198 14.48 27.39 15.68
C THR A 198 15.83 28.01 15.46
N ARG A 199 16.06 29.19 16.03
CA ARG A 199 17.39 29.82 15.99
C ARG A 199 18.49 28.94 16.59
N SER A 200 18.19 28.20 17.66
CA SER A 200 19.11 27.23 18.24
C SER A 200 19.57 26.19 17.25
N LYS A 201 18.63 25.60 16.49
CA LYS A 201 18.97 24.61 15.46
C LYS A 201 19.79 25.18 14.30
N LEU A 202 19.58 26.46 13.95
CA LEU A 202 20.45 27.11 12.95
C LEU A 202 21.91 27.18 13.41
N LEU A 203 22.14 27.45 14.71
CA LEU A 203 23.48 27.44 15.28
C LEU A 203 24.09 26.02 15.32
N GLU A 204 23.27 25.01 15.66
CA GLU A 204 23.69 23.59 15.62
C GLU A 204 24.06 23.14 14.20
N MET A 205 23.39 23.68 13.17
CA MET A 205 23.74 23.46 11.76
C MET A 205 25.06 24.14 11.33
N GLY A 206 25.67 24.94 12.19
CA GLY A 206 26.95 25.57 11.96
C GLY A 206 26.89 26.94 11.24
N PHE A 207 25.72 27.57 11.15
CA PHE A 207 25.63 28.94 10.60
C PHE A 207 26.22 29.97 11.54
N ASP A 208 26.74 31.07 10.98
CA ASP A 208 27.37 32.16 11.71
C ASP A 208 26.41 32.77 12.76
N GLU A 209 26.87 32.84 14.00
CA GLU A 209 26.12 33.34 15.15
C GLU A 209 25.65 34.78 14.99
N ASP A 210 26.47 35.66 14.43
CA ASP A 210 26.15 37.08 14.24
C ASP A 210 25.06 37.24 13.16
N VAL A 211 25.12 36.43 12.12
CA VAL A 211 24.08 36.39 11.08
C VAL A 211 22.78 35.83 11.60
N VAL A 212 22.82 34.74 12.37
CA VAL A 212 21.62 34.11 12.97
C VAL A 212 20.94 35.05 13.95
N LYS A 213 21.69 35.85 14.74
CA LYS A 213 21.10 36.86 15.64
C LYS A 213 20.39 37.98 14.87
N SER A 214 20.81 38.29 13.64
CA SER A 214 20.20 39.33 12.81
C SER A 214 18.90 38.89 12.11
N VAL A 215 18.60 37.57 12.12
CA VAL A 215 17.43 36.99 11.47
C VAL A 215 16.16 37.43 12.19
N PRO A 216 15.16 37.98 11.47
CA PRO A 216 13.88 38.29 12.08
C PRO A 216 13.10 37.00 12.41
N ALA A 217 12.40 36.98 13.55
CA ALA A 217 11.45 35.92 13.83
C ALA A 217 10.35 35.92 12.74
N THR A 218 10.06 34.76 12.21
CA THR A 218 9.10 34.63 11.12
C THR A 218 7.70 34.36 11.72
N GLY A 219 6.80 35.31 11.56
CA GLY A 219 5.38 35.08 11.87
C GLY A 219 4.80 34.04 10.93
N LYS A 220 3.88 33.23 11.40
CA LYS A 220 3.18 32.22 10.59
C LYS A 220 2.44 32.87 9.42
N THR A 221 2.62 32.31 8.24
CA THR A 221 1.87 32.73 7.05
C THR A 221 0.51 32.01 7.00
N THR A 222 -0.43 32.54 6.19
CA THR A 222 -1.73 31.87 5.96
C THR A 222 -1.56 30.46 5.40
N ASN A 223 -0.48 30.21 4.63
CA ASN A 223 -0.17 28.88 4.11
C ASN A 223 0.27 27.92 5.23
N ASP A 224 1.00 28.40 6.22
CA ASP A 224 1.42 27.62 7.37
C ASP A 224 0.22 27.23 8.24
N GLN A 225 -0.74 28.15 8.43
CA GLN A 225 -1.99 27.87 9.12
C GLN A 225 -2.79 26.78 8.40
N THR A 226 -2.99 26.92 7.08
CA THR A 226 -3.72 25.91 6.28
C THR A 226 -3.04 24.55 6.34
N ARG A 227 -1.71 24.51 6.38
CA ARG A 227 -0.94 23.27 6.52
C ARG A 227 -1.13 22.64 7.90
N ASP A 228 -1.03 23.43 8.97
CA ASP A 228 -1.20 22.97 10.34
C ASP A 228 -2.61 22.41 10.53
N ASP A 229 -3.64 23.10 10.06
CA ASP A 229 -5.03 22.64 10.10
C ASP A 229 -5.23 21.31 9.36
N THR A 230 -4.55 21.13 8.22
CA THR A 230 -4.70 19.93 7.39
C THR A 230 -3.95 18.73 7.96
N ARG A 231 -2.77 18.93 8.58
CA ARG A 231 -1.92 17.83 9.06
C ARG A 231 -2.13 17.49 10.52
N PHE A 232 -2.28 18.51 11.35
CA PHE A 232 -2.26 18.31 12.80
C PHE A 232 -3.64 18.42 13.45
N PHE A 233 -4.68 18.80 12.69
CA PHE A 233 -6.05 18.97 13.20
C PHE A 233 -6.13 19.86 14.44
N ASP A 234 -5.16 20.77 14.61
CA ASP A 234 -5.04 21.60 15.80
C ASP A 234 -5.53 23.03 15.51
N GLU A 235 -6.84 23.19 15.61
CA GLU A 235 -7.48 24.51 15.54
C GLU A 235 -7.05 25.45 16.70
N ASN A 236 -6.43 24.90 17.76
CA ASN A 236 -6.12 25.61 19.00
C ASN A 236 -4.62 25.75 19.29
N ARG A 237 -3.74 25.54 18.30
CA ARG A 237 -2.30 25.75 18.54
C ARG A 237 -2.06 27.22 18.82
N ARG A 238 -2.04 27.55 20.13
CA ARG A 238 -1.74 28.90 20.61
C ARG A 238 -0.32 29.26 20.18
N ASP A 239 -0.17 30.45 19.62
CA ASP A 239 1.14 31.05 19.44
C ASP A 239 1.89 30.96 20.79
N SER A 240 2.86 30.09 20.86
CA SER A 240 3.76 30.03 22.00
C SER A 240 4.72 31.22 21.86
N SER A 241 4.30 32.38 22.33
CA SER A 241 5.22 33.49 22.53
C SER A 241 6.13 33.12 23.71
N THR A 242 7.17 32.36 23.44
CA THR A 242 8.25 32.10 24.36
C THR A 242 9.06 33.37 24.52
N THR A 243 9.43 33.70 25.72
CA THR A 243 10.27 34.86 26.04
C THR A 243 11.74 34.60 25.69
N ASP A 244 12.05 33.38 25.27
CA ASP A 244 13.42 32.92 24.90
C ASP A 244 13.64 33.06 23.39
N THR A 245 14.56 33.94 23.05
CA THR A 245 14.95 34.19 21.65
C THR A 245 15.60 32.98 20.95
N ALA A 246 16.16 32.02 21.70
CA ALA A 246 16.72 30.79 21.15
C ALA A 246 15.65 29.85 20.58
N SER A 247 14.44 29.91 21.16
CA SER A 247 13.26 29.12 20.76
C SER A 247 12.42 29.82 19.69
N ASP A 248 12.80 31.00 19.22
CA ASP A 248 12.06 31.71 18.16
C ASP A 248 11.98 30.84 16.90
N GLU A 249 10.76 30.63 16.43
CA GLU A 249 10.50 29.89 15.18
C GLU A 249 10.92 30.76 13.99
N VAL A 250 11.70 30.15 13.11
CA VAL A 250 12.17 30.77 11.86
C VAL A 250 11.96 29.80 10.69
N THR A 251 11.62 30.34 9.53
CA THR A 251 11.51 29.54 8.31
C THR A 251 12.81 29.62 7.53
N LEU A 252 13.59 28.53 7.60
CA LEU A 252 14.78 28.37 6.78
C LEU A 252 14.36 27.96 5.36
N ILE A 253 14.83 28.71 4.38
CA ILE A 253 14.61 28.42 2.96
C ILE A 253 15.92 27.96 2.37
N GLU A 254 15.95 26.70 1.96
CA GLU A 254 17.03 26.12 1.19
C GLU A 254 16.63 26.10 -0.28
N GLU A 255 17.29 26.90 -1.09
CA GLU A 255 16.91 27.11 -2.49
C GLU A 255 18.06 26.81 -3.46
N TYR A 256 17.67 26.36 -4.65
CA TYR A 256 18.57 25.97 -5.72
C TYR A 256 18.21 26.74 -7.01
N PRO A 257 18.53 28.03 -7.09
CA PRO A 257 18.35 28.80 -8.30
C PRO A 257 19.42 28.48 -9.36
N LEU A 258 19.03 28.55 -10.62
CA LEU A 258 19.94 28.51 -11.76
C LEU A 258 20.13 29.95 -12.26
N VAL A 259 21.28 30.57 -11.93
CA VAL A 259 21.56 31.98 -12.19
C VAL A 259 23.00 32.18 -12.66
N ASP A 260 23.26 33.26 -13.41
CA ASP A 260 24.60 33.70 -13.73
C ASP A 260 25.15 34.48 -12.53
N ALA A 261 25.98 33.81 -11.74
CA ALA A 261 26.52 34.39 -10.49
C ALA A 261 27.80 35.19 -10.69
N ASN A 262 28.56 34.87 -11.73
CA ASN A 262 29.86 35.46 -12.02
C ASN A 262 29.80 36.49 -13.18
N GLY A 263 28.67 36.57 -13.93
CA GLY A 263 28.45 37.50 -15.03
C GLY A 263 29.11 37.06 -16.34
N ASP A 264 29.42 35.77 -16.49
CA ASP A 264 30.06 35.23 -17.70
C ASP A 264 29.04 34.82 -18.79
N GLY A 265 27.75 34.95 -18.51
CA GLY A 265 26.65 34.60 -19.41
C GLY A 265 26.27 33.11 -19.37
N LYS A 266 26.83 32.33 -18.46
CA LYS A 266 26.46 30.95 -18.20
C LYS A 266 25.67 30.88 -16.91
N LEU A 267 24.70 29.94 -16.85
CA LEU A 267 23.92 29.74 -15.67
C LEU A 267 24.55 28.66 -14.79
N GLU A 268 24.75 28.99 -13.53
CA GLU A 268 25.30 28.12 -12.50
C GLU A 268 24.22 27.81 -11.49
N ARG A 269 24.25 26.59 -10.94
CA ARG A 269 23.34 26.20 -9.88
C ARG A 269 23.97 26.53 -8.53
N LEU A 270 23.24 27.30 -7.76
CA LEU A 270 23.69 27.68 -6.41
C LEU A 270 22.80 26.96 -5.38
N GLN A 271 23.39 26.56 -4.29
CA GLN A 271 22.70 26.24 -3.05
C GLN A 271 22.73 27.48 -2.15
N VAL A 272 21.58 27.97 -1.77
CA VAL A 272 21.46 29.15 -0.92
C VAL A 272 20.58 28.85 0.28
N PHE A 273 21.12 29.04 1.46
CA PHE A 273 20.36 29.01 2.70
C PHE A 273 20.04 30.44 3.10
N ARG A 274 18.75 30.73 3.29
CA ARG A 274 18.30 32.04 3.73
C ARG A 274 17.10 31.99 4.68
N VAL A 275 16.98 33.00 5.52
CA VAL A 275 15.76 33.26 6.30
C VAL A 275 15.23 34.64 5.91
N GLY A 276 14.05 34.65 5.32
CA GLY A 276 13.48 35.86 4.74
C GLY A 276 14.39 36.46 3.65
N LYS A 277 15.03 37.61 3.92
CA LYS A 277 15.98 38.27 3.01
C LYS A 277 17.44 38.08 3.40
N VAL A 278 17.71 37.47 4.56
CA VAL A 278 19.06 37.29 5.08
C VAL A 278 19.61 35.98 4.53
N ILE A 279 20.70 36.03 3.80
CA ILE A 279 21.44 34.87 3.27
C ILE A 279 22.39 34.40 4.37
N LEU A 280 22.22 33.13 4.77
CA LEU A 280 23.09 32.49 5.75
C LEU A 280 24.34 31.88 5.09
N GLN A 281 24.14 31.18 3.97
CA GLN A 281 25.21 30.51 3.24
C GLN A 281 24.89 30.46 1.75
N ARG A 282 25.91 30.46 0.92
CA ARG A 282 25.76 30.32 -0.53
C ARG A 282 26.94 29.51 -1.07
N GLU A 283 26.66 28.47 -1.82
CA GLU A 283 27.65 27.60 -2.45
C GLU A 283 27.22 27.24 -3.88
N GLU A 284 28.20 26.99 -4.74
CA GLU A 284 27.96 26.46 -6.09
C GLU A 284 27.87 24.93 -6.02
N VAL A 285 26.85 24.35 -6.68
CA VAL A 285 26.59 22.92 -6.68
C VAL A 285 26.32 22.41 -8.09
N ASP A 286 26.70 21.17 -8.36
CA ASP A 286 26.50 20.55 -9.67
C ASP A 286 25.01 20.25 -9.94
N GLU A 287 24.29 19.77 -8.92
CA GLU A 287 22.89 19.35 -9.02
C GLU A 287 22.13 19.60 -7.71
N HIS A 288 20.82 19.69 -7.79
CA HIS A 288 19.97 19.79 -6.59
C HIS A 288 19.69 18.38 -6.00
N PRO A 289 19.47 18.27 -4.68
CA PRO A 289 19.28 16.98 -4.00
C PRO A 289 17.86 16.39 -4.12
N PHE A 290 16.94 17.06 -4.81
CA PHE A 290 15.55 16.67 -4.84
C PHE A 290 15.24 15.69 -5.96
N ASP A 291 14.34 14.74 -5.66
CA ASP A 291 13.71 13.83 -6.61
C ASP A 291 12.20 13.83 -6.38
N ALA A 292 11.44 13.52 -7.41
CA ALA A 292 9.99 13.56 -7.34
C ALA A 292 9.34 12.37 -8.04
N TRP A 293 8.24 11.91 -7.48
CA TRP A 293 7.41 10.87 -8.06
C TRP A 293 5.95 11.28 -8.13
N SER A 294 5.30 10.94 -9.25
CA SER A 294 3.86 11.10 -9.44
C SER A 294 3.27 9.78 -9.93
N PRO A 295 2.16 9.30 -9.30
CA PRO A 295 1.56 8.00 -9.62
C PRO A 295 1.11 7.87 -11.07
N ASP A 296 0.51 8.92 -11.61
CA ASP A 296 0.02 8.98 -12.99
C ASP A 296 0.57 10.22 -13.67
N ARG A 297 1.68 10.06 -14.40
CA ARG A 297 2.37 11.17 -15.06
C ARG A 297 1.54 11.71 -16.22
N ILE A 298 1.40 13.04 -16.26
CA ILE A 298 0.92 13.75 -17.42
C ILE A 298 2.15 14.13 -18.26
N PRO A 299 2.22 13.75 -19.55
CA PRO A 299 3.33 14.14 -20.41
C PRO A 299 3.60 15.65 -20.35
N HIS A 300 4.88 16.03 -20.31
CA HIS A 300 5.34 17.42 -20.27
C HIS A 300 4.92 18.23 -19.03
N ARG A 301 4.59 17.53 -17.93
CA ARG A 301 4.29 18.16 -16.63
C ARG A 301 4.93 17.37 -15.50
N LEU A 302 5.54 18.08 -14.56
CA LEU A 302 6.14 17.46 -13.37
C LEU A 302 5.06 16.87 -12.45
N VAL A 303 4.01 17.63 -12.18
CA VAL A 303 2.89 17.18 -11.34
C VAL A 303 1.87 16.46 -12.21
N GLY A 304 1.64 15.19 -11.88
CA GLY A 304 0.65 14.34 -12.54
C GLY A 304 -0.71 14.33 -11.84
N LEU A 305 -1.39 13.18 -11.88
CA LEU A 305 -2.65 12.92 -11.20
C LEU A 305 -2.43 11.97 -10.02
N ALA A 306 -3.13 12.22 -8.92
CA ALA A 306 -3.22 11.31 -7.79
C ALA A 306 -4.21 10.18 -8.04
N LEU A 307 -4.10 9.09 -7.29
CA LEU A 307 -5.18 8.10 -7.22
C LEU A 307 -6.45 8.72 -6.63
N ALA A 308 -6.28 9.59 -5.64
CA ALA A 308 -7.37 10.38 -5.05
C ALA A 308 -8.16 11.20 -6.10
N ASP A 309 -7.47 11.82 -7.06
CA ASP A 309 -8.14 12.62 -8.11
C ASP A 309 -9.11 11.78 -8.96
N LYS A 310 -8.76 10.51 -9.21
CA LYS A 310 -9.58 9.60 -10.03
C LYS A 310 -10.86 9.18 -9.33
N VAL A 311 -10.85 9.16 -8.01
CA VAL A 311 -11.94 8.62 -7.19
C VAL A 311 -12.75 9.72 -6.50
N LYS A 312 -12.19 10.91 -6.32
CA LYS A 312 -12.79 12.03 -5.59
C LYS A 312 -14.25 12.31 -5.98
N GLN A 313 -14.52 12.37 -7.29
CA GLN A 313 -15.86 12.70 -7.78
C GLN A 313 -16.86 11.56 -7.47
N THR A 314 -16.42 10.31 -7.64
CA THR A 314 -17.25 9.13 -7.35
C THR A 314 -17.54 9.02 -5.86
N ALA A 315 -16.56 9.27 -5.00
CA ALA A 315 -16.71 9.32 -3.55
C ALA A 315 -17.70 10.40 -3.10
N TYR A 316 -17.65 11.59 -3.73
CA TYR A 316 -18.59 12.67 -3.46
C TYR A 316 -20.03 12.27 -3.80
N ILE A 317 -20.26 11.73 -5.00
CA ILE A 317 -21.59 11.25 -5.43
C ILE A 317 -22.12 10.15 -4.49
N LYS A 318 -21.26 9.19 -4.14
CA LYS A 318 -21.61 8.08 -3.26
C LYS A 318 -21.93 8.56 -1.84
N THR A 319 -21.22 9.56 -1.33
CA THR A 319 -21.52 10.22 -0.05
C THR A 319 -22.94 10.77 -0.04
N HIS A 320 -23.32 11.52 -1.06
CA HIS A 320 -24.69 12.08 -1.17
C HIS A 320 -25.76 10.98 -1.32
N LEU A 321 -25.50 9.95 -2.11
CA LEU A 321 -26.41 8.81 -2.23
C LEU A 321 -26.59 8.08 -0.90
N THR A 322 -25.50 7.89 -0.15
CA THR A 322 -25.53 7.24 1.17
C THR A 322 -26.30 8.10 2.17
N ARG A 323 -26.09 9.40 2.20
CA ARG A 323 -26.86 10.33 3.05
C ARG A 323 -28.35 10.28 2.72
N GLN A 324 -28.71 10.32 1.43
CA GLN A 324 -30.10 10.22 0.99
C GLN A 324 -30.73 8.87 1.33
N LEU A 325 -29.99 7.77 1.20
CA LEU A 325 -30.41 6.44 1.60
C LEU A 325 -30.75 6.39 3.09
N LEU A 326 -29.83 6.86 3.93
CA LEU A 326 -29.99 6.88 5.39
C LEU A 326 -31.15 7.80 5.80
N ASP A 327 -31.24 8.98 5.22
CA ASP A 327 -32.33 9.92 5.48
C ASP A 327 -33.71 9.33 5.08
N ASN A 328 -33.77 8.62 3.94
CA ASN A 328 -35.00 7.94 3.52
C ASN A 328 -35.41 6.83 4.50
N VAL A 329 -34.44 6.02 4.96
CA VAL A 329 -34.67 4.98 5.98
C VAL A 329 -35.13 5.58 7.30
N TYR A 330 -34.49 6.68 7.77
CA TYR A 330 -34.91 7.37 8.99
C TYR A 330 -36.32 7.96 8.87
N LEU A 331 -36.65 8.58 7.73
CA LEU A 331 -37.98 9.15 7.50
C LEU A 331 -39.05 8.09 7.30
N ALA A 332 -38.71 6.97 6.67
CA ALA A 332 -39.64 5.84 6.53
C ALA A 332 -39.95 5.15 7.87
N ASN A 333 -38.91 5.01 8.73
CA ASN A 333 -39.09 4.44 10.07
C ASN A 333 -39.75 5.40 11.08
N ASN A 334 -39.56 6.72 10.90
CA ASN A 334 -40.12 7.75 11.76
C ASN A 334 -40.96 8.73 10.90
N PRO A 335 -42.11 8.32 10.36
CA PRO A 335 -42.89 9.18 9.48
C PRO A 335 -43.42 10.38 10.27
N ARG A 336 -43.49 11.51 9.63
CA ARG A 336 -44.18 12.69 10.19
C ARG A 336 -45.63 12.39 10.31
N ILE A 337 -46.22 12.81 11.42
CA ILE A 337 -47.67 12.57 11.68
C ILE A 337 -48.40 13.91 11.46
N GLU A 338 -49.40 13.90 10.59
CA GLU A 338 -50.31 15.02 10.44
C GLU A 338 -51.33 14.99 11.56
N VAL A 339 -51.37 16.04 12.36
CA VAL A 339 -52.30 16.20 13.48
C VAL A 339 -53.28 17.30 13.12
N PRO A 340 -54.55 16.99 12.88
CA PRO A 340 -55.55 18.01 12.71
C PRO A 340 -55.71 18.86 13.98
N GLU A 341 -55.81 20.17 13.83
CA GLU A 341 -55.89 21.12 14.96
C GLU A 341 -57.02 20.77 15.96
N GLN A 342 -58.12 20.22 15.46
CA GLN A 342 -59.27 19.78 16.26
C GLN A 342 -59.00 18.49 17.04
N ALA A 343 -58.03 17.69 16.62
CA ALA A 343 -57.61 16.46 17.31
C ALA A 343 -56.56 16.71 18.39
N MET A 344 -56.03 17.93 18.48
CA MET A 344 -54.97 18.30 19.40
C MET A 344 -55.51 18.45 20.82
N GLY A 345 -55.05 17.58 21.73
CA GLY A 345 -55.29 17.67 23.17
C GLY A 345 -54.02 18.17 23.90
N GLU A 346 -54.14 18.44 25.18
CA GLU A 346 -53.02 18.90 26.01
C GLU A 346 -51.88 17.87 26.05
N ASP A 347 -52.18 16.59 26.05
CA ASP A 347 -51.19 15.50 26.14
C ASP A 347 -50.78 14.94 24.75
N THR A 348 -51.48 15.29 23.65
CA THR A 348 -51.27 14.72 22.31
C THR A 348 -49.85 14.95 21.82
N ILE A 349 -49.28 16.18 22.03
CA ILE A 349 -47.93 16.51 21.60
C ILE A 349 -46.92 15.75 22.44
N ALA A 350 -47.12 15.64 23.77
CA ALA A 350 -46.26 14.92 24.67
C ALA A 350 -46.21 13.41 24.34
N ASP A 351 -47.37 12.81 24.02
CA ASP A 351 -47.47 11.42 23.60
C ASP A 351 -46.79 11.16 22.25
N LEU A 352 -46.86 12.10 21.30
CA LEU A 352 -46.19 12.03 20.01
C LEU A 352 -44.69 12.20 20.12
N LEU A 353 -44.20 13.07 21.00
CA LEU A 353 -42.78 13.28 21.24
C LEU A 353 -42.13 12.15 22.05
N THR A 354 -42.96 11.42 22.85
CA THR A 354 -42.52 10.28 23.65
C THR A 354 -42.62 8.99 22.83
N TYR A 355 -41.55 8.64 22.08
CA TYR A 355 -41.52 7.42 21.29
C TYR A 355 -41.45 6.18 22.18
N ARG A 356 -42.51 5.36 22.18
CA ARG A 356 -42.57 4.04 22.84
C ARG A 356 -43.17 3.03 21.87
N VAL A 357 -42.54 1.87 21.74
CA VAL A 357 -43.08 0.76 20.96
C VAL A 357 -44.42 0.32 21.61
N GLY A 358 -45.52 0.39 20.86
CA GLY A 358 -46.84 0.09 21.37
C GLY A 358 -47.47 1.20 22.26
N GLY A 359 -46.91 2.40 22.24
CA GLY A 359 -47.44 3.56 22.97
C GLY A 359 -48.82 3.99 22.47
N LEU A 360 -49.66 4.52 23.37
CA LEU A 360 -50.99 5.07 23.03
C LEU A 360 -50.84 6.59 22.90
N ILE A 361 -51.44 7.14 21.84
CA ILE A 361 -51.50 8.58 21.60
C ILE A 361 -52.95 9.03 21.92
N ARG A 362 -53.08 9.95 22.87
CA ARG A 362 -54.39 10.50 23.26
C ARG A 362 -54.79 11.62 22.32
N THR A 363 -55.94 11.54 21.71
CA THR A 363 -56.49 12.57 20.80
C THR A 363 -57.79 13.13 21.36
N LYS A 364 -58.07 14.42 21.07
CA LYS A 364 -59.30 15.10 21.46
C LYS A 364 -60.26 15.09 20.24
N GLY A 365 -61.51 14.61 20.43
CA GLY A 365 -62.50 14.64 19.39
C GLY A 365 -62.85 13.24 18.81
N GLN A 366 -64.14 13.01 18.50
CA GLN A 366 -64.58 11.78 17.89
C GLN A 366 -64.39 11.78 16.37
N GLY A 367 -63.66 10.79 15.82
CA GLY A 367 -63.61 10.51 14.38
C GLY A 367 -62.51 11.16 13.59
N GLN A 368 -61.58 11.89 14.21
CA GLN A 368 -60.40 12.43 13.52
C GLN A 368 -59.18 11.55 13.79
N MET A 369 -58.66 10.94 12.72
CA MET A 369 -57.49 10.06 12.83
C MET A 369 -56.21 10.85 12.57
N LEU A 370 -55.17 10.61 13.38
CA LEU A 370 -53.82 10.97 13.07
C LEU A 370 -53.37 10.22 11.81
N ARG A 371 -52.77 10.94 10.85
CA ARG A 371 -52.30 10.32 9.62
C ARG A 371 -50.82 10.37 9.54
N PRO A 372 -50.13 9.25 9.49
CA PRO A 372 -48.70 9.28 9.12
C PRO A 372 -48.59 9.73 7.67
N ILE A 373 -47.62 10.63 7.40
CA ILE A 373 -47.26 11.01 6.05
C ILE A 373 -46.40 9.88 5.51
N GLU A 374 -46.97 9.05 4.63
CA GLU A 374 -46.25 7.93 4.03
C GLU A 374 -45.15 8.46 3.11
N ILE A 375 -43.91 8.13 3.42
CA ILE A 375 -42.75 8.37 2.58
C ILE A 375 -42.38 7.04 1.93
N PRO A 376 -42.41 6.96 0.58
CA PRO A 376 -42.09 5.71 -0.10
C PRO A 376 -40.63 5.33 0.17
N ASP A 377 -40.43 4.07 0.57
CA ASP A 377 -39.10 3.50 0.73
C ASP A 377 -38.46 3.33 -0.65
N ARG A 378 -37.35 4.08 -0.88
CA ARG A 378 -36.53 4.01 -2.08
C ARG A 378 -35.12 3.47 -1.79
N SER A 379 -34.94 2.87 -0.63
CA SER A 379 -33.64 2.33 -0.19
C SER A 379 -33.05 1.33 -1.18
N GLY A 380 -33.88 0.45 -1.77
CA GLY A 380 -33.42 -0.50 -2.77
C GLY A 380 -32.83 0.14 -4.03
N THR A 381 -33.47 1.19 -4.54
CA THR A 381 -32.95 1.91 -5.72
C THR A 381 -31.66 2.68 -5.40
N ALA A 382 -31.60 3.30 -4.22
CA ALA A 382 -30.40 4.02 -3.78
C ALA A 382 -29.23 3.04 -3.58
N MET A 383 -29.47 1.86 -3.03
CA MET A 383 -28.46 0.81 -2.86
C MET A 383 -27.91 0.32 -4.21
N GLN A 384 -28.79 0.13 -5.21
CA GLN A 384 -28.34 -0.21 -6.57
C GLN A 384 -27.46 0.88 -7.19
N ALA A 385 -27.79 2.16 -6.97
CA ALA A 385 -26.97 3.30 -7.42
C ALA A 385 -25.60 3.33 -6.72
N ILE A 386 -25.55 3.02 -5.41
CA ILE A 386 -24.28 2.92 -4.65
C ILE A 386 -23.42 1.77 -5.21
N MET A 387 -24.00 0.59 -5.46
CA MET A 387 -23.28 -0.55 -6.05
C MET A 387 -22.77 -0.22 -7.46
N TYR A 388 -23.53 0.53 -8.26
CA TYR A 388 -23.08 1.00 -9.56
C TYR A 388 -21.88 1.96 -9.42
N MET A 389 -21.91 2.86 -8.44
CA MET A 389 -20.79 3.77 -8.17
C MET A 389 -19.53 3.01 -7.68
N ASP A 390 -19.70 1.92 -6.91
CA ASP A 390 -18.58 1.03 -6.56
C ASP A 390 -17.91 0.46 -7.82
N GLY A 391 -18.70 -0.02 -8.77
CA GLY A 391 -18.19 -0.50 -10.06
C GLY A 391 -17.46 0.59 -10.88
N VAL A 392 -17.99 1.82 -10.88
CA VAL A 392 -17.33 2.98 -11.54
C VAL A 392 -16.00 3.31 -10.85
N ARG A 393 -15.97 3.30 -9.50
CA ARG A 393 -14.74 3.51 -8.72
C ARG A 393 -13.66 2.50 -9.11
N GLU A 394 -14.02 1.22 -9.15
CA GLU A 394 -13.09 0.14 -9.53
C GLU A 394 -12.57 0.30 -10.97
N GLN A 395 -13.43 0.65 -11.91
CA GLN A 395 -13.02 0.90 -13.29
C GLN A 395 -12.07 2.10 -13.45
N GLN A 396 -12.32 3.19 -12.71
CA GLN A 396 -11.51 4.41 -12.76
C GLN A 396 -10.16 4.25 -12.06
N SER A 397 -10.16 3.65 -10.87
CA SER A 397 -8.93 3.43 -10.10
C SER A 397 -8.09 2.27 -10.65
N GLY A 398 -8.73 1.23 -11.18
CA GLY A 398 -8.12 -0.05 -11.53
C GLY A 398 -7.77 -0.87 -10.28
N ILE A 399 -8.41 -0.60 -9.14
CA ILE A 399 -8.20 -1.31 -7.87
C ILE A 399 -9.54 -1.91 -7.45
N THR A 400 -9.61 -3.22 -7.32
CA THR A 400 -10.84 -3.96 -6.99
C THR A 400 -10.78 -4.58 -5.61
N LYS A 401 -11.95 -4.84 -5.03
CA LYS A 401 -12.08 -5.55 -3.75
C LYS A 401 -11.58 -7.00 -3.80
N ASN A 402 -11.60 -7.62 -4.98
CA ASN A 402 -11.24 -9.04 -5.14
C ASN A 402 -9.73 -9.32 -4.99
N GLY A 403 -8.89 -8.27 -5.04
CA GLY A 403 -7.44 -8.39 -4.80
C GLY A 403 -7.09 -8.72 -3.34
N MET A 404 -7.99 -8.43 -2.39
CA MET A 404 -7.90 -8.87 -1.01
C MET A 404 -8.83 -10.07 -0.83
N ALA A 405 -8.27 -11.27 -0.87
CA ALA A 405 -8.98 -12.55 -0.71
C ALA A 405 -9.76 -12.62 0.62
N VAL A 406 -10.95 -12.00 0.67
CA VAL A 406 -11.90 -12.20 1.75
C VAL A 406 -13.25 -12.55 1.16
N SER A 407 -13.62 -13.81 1.38
CA SER A 407 -14.91 -14.44 1.20
C SER A 407 -15.44 -14.62 -0.23
N SER A 408 -15.09 -15.76 -0.76
CA SER A 408 -15.67 -16.44 -1.94
C SER A 408 -17.16 -16.85 -1.78
N GLU A 409 -17.90 -16.34 -0.81
CA GLU A 409 -19.27 -16.84 -0.51
C GLU A 409 -20.41 -16.08 -1.19
N MET A 410 -20.13 -14.99 -1.92
CA MET A 410 -21.18 -14.19 -2.57
C MET A 410 -20.96 -13.92 -4.07
N VAL A 411 -19.99 -14.56 -4.71
CA VAL A 411 -19.77 -14.37 -6.14
C VAL A 411 -20.19 -15.63 -6.87
N ASP A 412 -21.16 -15.49 -7.79
CA ASP A 412 -21.41 -16.50 -8.82
C ASP A 412 -20.09 -17.02 -9.37
N PRO A 413 -19.94 -18.31 -9.60
CA PRO A 413 -18.68 -18.86 -10.10
C PRO A 413 -18.45 -18.39 -11.54
N LYS A 414 -17.94 -17.17 -11.66
CA LYS A 414 -17.28 -16.75 -12.91
C LYS A 414 -16.19 -17.77 -13.18
N SER A 415 -16.12 -18.28 -14.38
CA SER A 415 -15.15 -19.32 -14.71
C SER A 415 -13.76 -18.87 -14.25
N ALA A 416 -12.98 -19.76 -13.65
CA ALA A 416 -11.65 -19.47 -13.11
C ALA A 416 -10.74 -18.76 -14.14
N THR A 417 -11.01 -18.92 -15.43
CA THR A 417 -10.34 -18.28 -16.55
C THR A 417 -10.67 -16.79 -16.67
N GLU A 418 -11.89 -16.39 -16.34
CA GLU A 418 -12.36 -15.01 -16.45
C GLU A 418 -11.87 -14.17 -15.26
N SER A 419 -11.88 -14.76 -14.06
CA SER A 419 -11.27 -14.19 -12.88
C SER A 419 -9.76 -13.94 -13.09
N ARG A 420 -9.02 -14.94 -13.58
CA ARG A 420 -7.58 -14.79 -13.90
C ARG A 420 -7.29 -13.73 -14.97
N ARG A 421 -8.19 -13.51 -15.93
CA ARG A 421 -8.05 -12.44 -16.94
C ARG A 421 -8.26 -11.05 -16.32
N GLN A 422 -9.21 -10.93 -15.42
CA GLN A 422 -9.53 -9.70 -14.74
C GLN A 422 -8.38 -9.30 -13.80
N ASP A 423 -7.89 -10.23 -12.98
CA ASP A 423 -6.71 -10.06 -12.13
C ASP A 423 -5.46 -9.64 -12.93
N ARG A 424 -5.28 -10.24 -14.13
CA ARG A 424 -4.15 -9.89 -14.99
C ARG A 424 -4.20 -8.45 -15.50
N ASN A 425 -5.38 -7.94 -15.85
CA ASN A 425 -5.55 -6.58 -16.35
C ASN A 425 -5.33 -5.52 -15.25
N GLU A 426 -5.72 -5.81 -14.02
CA GLU A 426 -5.47 -4.96 -12.86
C GLU A 426 -3.98 -4.88 -12.54
N GLN A 427 -3.31 -6.02 -12.53
CA GLN A 427 -1.87 -6.10 -12.31
C GLN A 427 -1.07 -5.30 -13.34
N VAL A 428 -1.53 -5.15 -14.59
CA VAL A 428 -0.82 -4.39 -15.62
C VAL A 428 -0.71 -2.91 -15.26
N ARG A 429 -1.78 -2.27 -14.77
CA ARG A 429 -1.76 -0.85 -14.37
C ARG A 429 -0.88 -0.63 -13.16
N LYS A 430 -0.99 -1.49 -12.14
CA LYS A 430 -0.16 -1.43 -10.93
C LYS A 430 1.32 -1.62 -11.28
N ARG A 431 1.65 -2.60 -12.14
CA ARG A 431 3.02 -2.82 -12.64
C ARG A 431 3.60 -1.61 -13.37
N LEU A 432 2.78 -0.87 -14.11
CA LEU A 432 3.24 0.36 -14.75
C LEU A 432 3.60 1.43 -13.71
N MET A 433 2.77 1.63 -12.67
CA MET A 433 3.07 2.58 -11.57
C MET A 433 4.37 2.19 -10.85
N VAL A 434 4.54 0.91 -10.52
CA VAL A 434 5.76 0.36 -9.90
C VAL A 434 6.99 0.61 -10.77
N ARG A 435 6.88 0.35 -12.09
CA ARG A 435 7.99 0.60 -13.02
C ARG A 435 8.30 2.10 -13.14
N MET A 436 7.30 2.94 -13.14
CA MET A 436 7.49 4.39 -13.16
C MET A 436 8.15 4.88 -11.86
N LEU A 437 7.73 4.38 -10.69
CA LEU A 437 8.37 4.66 -9.40
C LEU A 437 9.86 4.27 -9.45
N ALA A 438 10.15 3.06 -9.92
CA ALA A 438 11.52 2.57 -10.04
C ALA A 438 12.39 3.46 -10.93
N GLN A 439 11.93 3.77 -12.14
CA GLN A 439 12.75 4.46 -13.14
C GLN A 439 12.84 5.97 -12.95
N THR A 440 11.74 6.62 -12.58
CA THR A 440 11.70 8.08 -12.51
C THR A 440 12.10 8.64 -11.15
N PHE A 441 12.05 7.80 -10.10
CA PHE A 441 12.31 8.23 -8.74
C PHE A 441 13.46 7.47 -8.07
N LEU A 442 13.38 6.14 -7.93
CA LEU A 442 14.38 5.38 -7.18
C LEU A 442 15.76 5.38 -7.88
N VAL A 443 15.80 5.24 -9.20
CA VAL A 443 17.07 5.30 -9.95
C VAL A 443 17.81 6.62 -9.71
N PRO A 444 17.20 7.81 -9.80
CA PRO A 444 17.85 9.07 -9.43
C PRO A 444 18.29 9.13 -7.96
N VAL A 445 17.43 8.72 -7.02
CA VAL A 445 17.76 8.69 -5.58
C VAL A 445 19.02 7.85 -5.33
N PHE A 446 19.05 6.61 -5.81
CA PHE A 446 20.20 5.72 -5.61
C PHE A 446 21.48 6.23 -6.29
N ARG A 447 21.36 6.91 -7.44
CA ARG A 447 22.52 7.57 -8.06
C ARG A 447 23.09 8.70 -7.20
N LYS A 448 22.22 9.53 -6.62
CA LYS A 448 22.64 10.59 -5.71
C LYS A 448 23.26 10.01 -4.44
N MET A 449 22.69 8.93 -3.90
CA MET A 449 23.29 8.22 -2.76
C MET A 449 24.71 7.72 -3.08
N LEU A 450 24.88 7.08 -4.25
CA LEU A 450 26.22 6.63 -4.66
C LEU A 450 27.19 7.80 -4.83
N LYS A 451 26.76 8.90 -5.46
CA LYS A 451 27.58 10.11 -5.61
C LYS A 451 28.00 10.68 -4.26
N ASN A 452 27.10 10.72 -3.30
CA ASN A 452 27.41 11.19 -1.96
C ASN A 452 28.42 10.27 -1.26
N LEU A 453 28.26 8.94 -1.36
CA LEU A 453 29.19 7.96 -0.81
C LEU A 453 30.59 8.12 -1.42
N VAL A 454 30.68 8.23 -2.74
CA VAL A 454 31.98 8.40 -3.43
C VAL A 454 32.63 9.75 -3.09
N ARG A 455 31.84 10.81 -2.91
CA ARG A 455 32.35 12.18 -2.67
C ARG A 455 32.75 12.45 -1.22
N TYR A 456 31.99 11.93 -0.26
CA TYR A 456 32.07 12.36 1.13
C TYR A 456 32.49 11.26 2.12
N GLN A 457 32.45 9.98 1.74
CA GLN A 457 32.88 8.91 2.65
C GLN A 457 34.41 8.81 2.65
N ASP A 458 35.03 9.22 3.76
CA ASP A 458 36.46 9.29 3.91
C ASP A 458 37.11 8.02 4.44
N ALA A 459 36.33 7.14 5.08
CA ALA A 459 36.81 5.92 5.73
C ALA A 459 36.16 4.67 5.14
N GLU A 460 36.89 3.57 5.22
CA GLU A 460 36.33 2.24 4.96
C GLU A 460 35.24 1.94 5.97
N LYS A 461 34.09 1.49 5.48
CA LYS A 461 32.95 1.11 6.30
C LYS A 461 32.80 -0.41 6.30
N GLU A 462 32.84 -1.00 7.48
CA GLU A 462 32.58 -2.42 7.64
C GLU A 462 31.08 -2.67 7.72
N ILE A 463 30.55 -3.40 6.76
CA ILE A 463 29.13 -3.78 6.73
C ILE A 463 29.01 -5.29 6.63
N GLN A 464 27.94 -5.82 7.23
CA GLN A 464 27.64 -7.24 7.14
C GLN A 464 26.84 -7.51 5.87
N ILE A 465 27.47 -8.11 4.88
CA ILE A 465 26.85 -8.50 3.62
C ILE A 465 26.73 -10.01 3.60
N ARG A 466 25.52 -10.56 3.46
CA ARG A 466 25.26 -12.01 3.39
C ARG A 466 25.93 -12.79 4.52
N GLY A 467 25.88 -12.25 5.74
CA GLY A 467 26.46 -12.88 6.93
C GLY A 467 27.98 -12.74 7.07
N LYS A 468 28.69 -12.09 6.12
CA LYS A 468 30.14 -11.85 6.18
C LYS A 468 30.42 -10.39 6.38
N TRP A 469 31.31 -10.03 7.31
CA TRP A 469 31.82 -8.68 7.46
C TRP A 469 32.75 -8.35 6.31
N THR A 470 32.44 -7.29 5.57
CA THR A 470 33.21 -6.85 4.42
C THR A 470 33.47 -5.35 4.56
N GLY A 471 34.75 -4.96 4.53
CA GLY A 471 35.16 -3.57 4.47
C GLY A 471 34.94 -3.02 3.06
N ILE A 472 34.25 -1.90 2.95
CA ILE A 472 33.96 -1.24 1.68
C ILE A 472 34.48 0.19 1.72
N ASP A 473 35.39 0.50 0.79
CA ASP A 473 35.91 1.84 0.55
C ASP A 473 35.41 2.33 -0.83
N PRO A 474 34.52 3.33 -0.89
CA PRO A 474 33.98 3.86 -2.13
C PRO A 474 34.93 4.82 -2.84
N ARG A 475 36.07 5.21 -2.22
CA ARG A 475 37.04 6.10 -2.83
C ARG A 475 37.65 5.48 -4.09
N GLY A 476 37.56 6.17 -5.18
CA GLY A 476 38.02 5.66 -6.47
C GLY A 476 36.97 4.93 -7.30
N TRP A 477 35.73 4.81 -6.83
CA TRP A 477 34.65 4.34 -7.66
C TRP A 477 34.17 5.43 -8.62
N ASN A 478 33.56 4.99 -9.73
CA ASN A 478 32.91 5.94 -10.63
C ASN A 478 31.56 6.37 -10.04
N ALA A 479 31.43 7.66 -9.73
CA ALA A 479 30.20 8.22 -9.17
C ALA A 479 28.99 8.16 -10.14
N ASP A 480 29.25 8.03 -11.46
CA ASP A 480 28.22 8.03 -12.51
C ASP A 480 27.85 6.62 -13.01
N LEU A 481 27.92 5.61 -12.17
CA LEU A 481 27.47 4.27 -12.50
C LEU A 481 26.00 4.25 -12.91
N LYS A 482 25.68 3.40 -13.91
CA LYS A 482 24.31 3.22 -14.35
C LYS A 482 23.54 2.37 -13.33
N ALA A 483 22.65 2.98 -12.60
CA ALA A 483 21.74 2.29 -11.70
C ALA A 483 20.58 1.65 -12.46
N ARG A 484 20.26 0.42 -12.12
CA ARG A 484 19.07 -0.30 -12.54
C ARG A 484 18.34 -0.73 -11.28
N VAL A 485 17.09 -0.30 -11.14
CA VAL A 485 16.25 -0.81 -10.06
C VAL A 485 15.66 -2.14 -10.52
N SER A 486 15.99 -3.19 -9.79
CA SER A 486 15.42 -4.50 -9.99
C SER A 486 14.01 -4.47 -9.43
N VAL A 487 13.05 -4.11 -10.27
CA VAL A 487 11.65 -4.27 -9.93
C VAL A 487 11.36 -5.76 -10.03
N GLY A 488 11.28 -6.41 -8.90
CA GLY A 488 10.90 -7.81 -8.79
C GLY A 488 9.49 -8.07 -9.32
N LEU A 489 9.25 -7.79 -10.60
CA LEU A 489 7.97 -8.05 -11.28
C LEU A 489 7.64 -9.55 -11.34
N GLY A 490 8.54 -10.39 -10.82
CA GLY A 490 8.37 -11.84 -10.70
C GLY A 490 7.82 -12.30 -9.33
N TYR A 491 7.75 -11.44 -8.32
CA TYR A 491 7.32 -11.88 -6.99
C TYR A 491 5.81 -12.18 -6.87
N ALA A 492 4.98 -11.63 -7.77
CA ALA A 492 3.60 -12.09 -7.89
C ALA A 492 3.50 -13.58 -8.32
N ASN A 493 4.61 -14.17 -8.78
CA ASN A 493 4.72 -15.56 -9.20
C ASN A 493 5.98 -16.21 -8.60
N ARG A 494 6.18 -16.10 -7.29
CA ARG A 494 7.24 -16.81 -6.57
C ARG A 494 7.20 -18.31 -6.91
N GLU A 495 6.00 -18.87 -6.98
CA GLU A 495 5.76 -20.24 -7.43
C GLU A 495 6.22 -20.49 -8.87
N GLU A 496 5.97 -19.55 -9.80
CA GLU A 496 6.43 -19.67 -11.19
C GLU A 496 7.95 -19.56 -11.30
N MET A 497 8.60 -18.71 -10.50
CA MET A 497 10.06 -18.61 -10.46
C MET A 497 10.69 -19.88 -9.89
N VAL A 498 10.15 -20.43 -8.80
CA VAL A 498 10.58 -21.70 -8.22
C VAL A 498 10.39 -22.83 -9.25
N GLN A 499 9.24 -22.91 -9.91
CA GLN A 499 8.98 -23.89 -10.97
C GLN A 499 9.91 -23.70 -12.16
N GLY A 500 10.16 -22.47 -12.59
CA GLY A 500 11.09 -22.13 -13.66
C GLY A 500 12.53 -22.52 -13.31
N ALA A 501 13.00 -22.21 -12.11
CA ALA A 501 14.32 -22.59 -11.63
C ALA A 501 14.47 -24.11 -11.50
N MET A 502 13.45 -24.81 -11.01
CA MET A 502 13.42 -26.27 -10.96
C MET A 502 13.51 -26.88 -12.37
N MET A 503 12.74 -26.34 -13.32
CA MET A 503 12.75 -26.82 -14.72
C MET A 503 14.12 -26.60 -15.37
N ILE A 504 14.74 -25.44 -15.17
CA ILE A 504 16.10 -25.15 -15.66
C ILE A 504 17.12 -26.06 -14.98
N GLY A 505 17.03 -26.24 -13.66
CA GLY A 505 17.92 -27.16 -12.91
C GLY A 505 17.83 -28.60 -13.42
N GLN A 506 16.63 -29.10 -13.66
CA GLN A 506 16.43 -30.43 -14.25
C GLN A 506 17.02 -30.53 -15.65
N ALA A 507 16.82 -29.50 -16.50
CA ALA A 507 17.40 -29.43 -17.82
C ALA A 507 18.94 -29.40 -17.82
N GLN A 508 19.53 -28.66 -16.85
CA GLN A 508 20.98 -28.57 -16.65
C GLN A 508 21.57 -29.91 -16.21
N ILE A 509 20.94 -30.59 -15.26
CA ILE A 509 21.37 -31.92 -14.82
C ILE A 509 21.31 -32.92 -15.99
N ALA A 510 20.28 -32.86 -16.84
CA ALA A 510 20.15 -33.70 -18.03
C ALA A 510 21.20 -33.36 -19.11
N ALA A 511 21.63 -32.10 -19.21
CA ALA A 511 22.62 -31.62 -20.19
C ALA A 511 24.08 -31.76 -19.72
N MET A 512 24.32 -32.01 -18.42
CA MET A 512 25.65 -32.16 -17.84
C MET A 512 26.51 -33.27 -18.55
N PRO A 513 25.97 -34.45 -18.89
CA PRO A 513 26.74 -35.50 -19.58
C PRO A 513 27.24 -35.10 -20.96
N PHE A 514 26.60 -34.10 -21.59
CA PHE A 514 26.97 -33.62 -22.93
C PHE A 514 28.05 -32.54 -22.91
N GLY A 515 28.55 -32.14 -21.70
CA GLY A 515 29.59 -31.11 -21.54
C GLY A 515 29.14 -29.68 -21.85
N ILE A 516 27.82 -29.45 -21.98
CA ILE A 516 27.24 -28.13 -22.28
C ILE A 516 27.08 -27.28 -20.99
N VAL A 517 26.98 -27.94 -19.81
CA VAL A 517 26.72 -27.32 -18.55
C VAL A 517 27.86 -27.59 -17.56
N GLU A 518 28.48 -26.53 -17.06
CA GLU A 518 29.47 -26.60 -15.98
C GLU A 518 28.84 -26.62 -14.61
N PRO A 519 29.52 -27.15 -13.56
CA PRO A 519 29.03 -27.16 -12.18
C PRO A 519 28.62 -25.78 -11.66
N GLN A 520 29.29 -24.71 -12.14
CA GLN A 520 28.96 -23.32 -11.81
C GLN A 520 27.55 -22.92 -12.22
N HIS A 521 27.06 -23.41 -13.36
CA HIS A 521 25.71 -23.10 -13.83
C HIS A 521 24.64 -23.75 -12.94
N VAL A 522 24.89 -24.98 -12.52
CA VAL A 522 23.99 -25.70 -11.58
C VAL A 522 23.95 -25.03 -10.22
N TYR A 523 25.13 -24.63 -9.72
CA TYR A 523 25.25 -23.86 -8.48
C TYR A 523 24.43 -22.56 -8.54
N LYS A 524 24.60 -21.75 -9.57
CA LYS A 524 23.85 -20.49 -9.77
C LYS A 524 22.32 -20.69 -9.80
N VAL A 525 21.85 -21.78 -10.38
CA VAL A 525 20.42 -22.09 -10.39
C VAL A 525 19.96 -22.60 -9.02
N GLY A 526 20.79 -23.37 -8.31
CA GLY A 526 20.53 -23.82 -6.93
C GLY A 526 20.40 -22.64 -5.96
N VAL A 527 21.34 -21.68 -6.02
CA VAL A 527 21.29 -20.44 -5.23
C VAL A 527 20.01 -19.66 -5.52
N LYS A 528 19.68 -19.42 -6.80
CA LYS A 528 18.44 -18.74 -7.18
C LYS A 528 17.17 -19.46 -6.76
N LEU A 529 17.19 -20.78 -6.70
CA LEU A 529 16.05 -21.57 -6.23
C LEU A 529 15.82 -21.38 -4.73
N VAL A 530 16.88 -21.37 -3.92
CA VAL A 530 16.79 -21.11 -2.47
C VAL A 530 16.32 -19.68 -2.19
N GLU A 531 16.89 -18.70 -2.87
CA GLU A 531 16.49 -17.30 -2.77
C GLU A 531 15.01 -17.12 -3.17
N ALA A 532 14.59 -17.72 -4.29
CA ALA A 532 13.19 -17.68 -4.74
C ALA A 532 12.24 -18.39 -3.78
N SER A 533 12.67 -19.43 -3.05
CA SER A 533 11.84 -20.13 -2.07
C SER A 533 11.76 -19.41 -0.72
N GLY A 534 12.64 -18.39 -0.49
CA GLY A 534 12.67 -17.61 0.75
C GLY A 534 13.26 -18.33 1.95
N LEU A 535 14.09 -19.34 1.70
CA LEU A 535 14.78 -20.11 2.73
C LEU A 535 16.09 -19.46 3.22
N GLY A 536 16.38 -18.24 2.79
CA GLY A 536 17.62 -17.54 3.14
C GLY A 536 18.62 -17.51 1.99
N PHE A 537 19.91 -17.42 2.34
CA PHE A 537 20.98 -17.31 1.35
C PHE A 537 21.30 -18.66 0.72
N GLY A 538 21.36 -18.72 -0.61
CA GLY A 538 21.66 -19.95 -1.33
C GLY A 538 23.06 -20.51 -1.06
N GLU A 539 23.98 -19.64 -0.65
CA GLU A 539 25.36 -19.98 -0.26
C GLU A 539 25.43 -20.88 1.00
N ASP A 540 24.43 -20.82 1.87
CA ASP A 540 24.34 -21.69 3.06
C ASP A 540 23.98 -23.15 2.72
N TYR A 541 23.37 -23.36 1.56
CA TYR A 541 22.89 -24.68 1.10
C TYR A 541 23.76 -25.30 0.02
N PHE A 542 24.48 -24.48 -0.74
CA PHE A 542 25.32 -24.93 -1.86
C PHE A 542 26.72 -24.30 -1.75
N THR A 543 27.75 -25.15 -1.85
CA THR A 543 29.14 -24.67 -1.89
C THR A 543 29.52 -24.23 -3.29
N ASP A 544 30.14 -23.05 -3.44
CA ASP A 544 30.62 -22.54 -4.72
C ASP A 544 31.73 -23.45 -5.28
N PRO A 545 31.53 -24.04 -6.46
CA PRO A 545 32.53 -24.91 -7.08
C PRO A 545 33.81 -24.20 -7.46
N THR A 546 33.83 -22.84 -7.48
CA THR A 546 35.06 -22.06 -7.74
C THR A 546 35.85 -21.71 -6.48
N SER A 547 35.23 -21.85 -5.30
CA SER A 547 35.89 -21.62 -4.01
C SER A 547 36.96 -22.67 -3.73
N GLU A 548 37.94 -22.34 -2.88
CA GLU A 548 38.97 -23.31 -2.48
C GLU A 548 38.40 -24.56 -1.85
N GLU A 549 37.33 -24.42 -1.04
CA GLU A 549 36.60 -25.55 -0.45
C GLU A 549 35.88 -26.40 -1.50
N GLY A 550 35.22 -25.76 -2.48
CA GLY A 550 34.57 -26.44 -3.58
C GLY A 550 35.54 -27.20 -4.47
N GLN A 551 36.71 -26.63 -4.75
CA GLN A 551 37.79 -27.30 -5.49
C GLN A 551 38.36 -28.49 -4.73
N GLN A 552 38.54 -28.38 -3.40
CA GLN A 552 38.98 -29.49 -2.56
C GLN A 552 37.98 -30.64 -2.53
N ILE A 553 36.68 -30.32 -2.42
CA ILE A 553 35.60 -31.33 -2.47
C ILE A 553 35.57 -32.04 -3.83
N MET A 554 35.75 -31.29 -4.92
CA MET A 554 35.82 -31.88 -6.27
C MET A 554 37.07 -32.73 -6.48
N ALA A 555 38.23 -32.29 -5.99
CA ALA A 555 39.46 -33.04 -6.06
C ALA A 555 39.40 -34.36 -5.21
N GLN A 556 38.80 -34.30 -4.04
CA GLN A 556 38.53 -35.50 -3.22
C GLN A 556 37.56 -36.49 -3.91
N LYS A 557 36.52 -35.98 -4.58
CA LYS A 557 35.62 -36.85 -5.36
C LYS A 557 36.29 -37.47 -6.58
N GLN A 558 37.24 -36.76 -7.24
CA GLN A 558 38.02 -37.34 -8.32
C GLN A 558 39.02 -38.39 -7.84
N GLN A 559 39.62 -38.24 -6.66
CA GLN A 559 40.53 -39.21 -6.08
C GLN A 559 39.83 -40.45 -5.53
N ASN A 560 38.59 -40.33 -5.09
CA ASN A 560 37.76 -41.45 -4.55
C ASN A 560 36.77 -42.01 -5.57
N ALA A 561 36.93 -41.73 -6.86
CA ALA A 561 36.10 -42.31 -7.90
C ALA A 561 36.38 -43.82 -8.03
N PRO A 562 35.43 -44.70 -7.82
CA PRO A 562 35.62 -46.12 -7.99
C PRO A 562 35.85 -46.45 -9.48
N PRO A 563 36.67 -47.48 -9.79
CA PRO A 563 37.02 -47.79 -11.16
C PRO A 563 35.81 -48.29 -11.94
N ASP A 564 35.63 -47.71 -13.10
CA ASP A 564 34.80 -48.02 -14.27
C ASP A 564 33.25 -48.11 -14.08
N PRO A 565 32.50 -47.02 -14.49
CA PRO A 565 31.06 -46.93 -14.26
C PRO A 565 30.19 -47.78 -15.18
N LYS A 566 30.74 -48.44 -16.23
CA LYS A 566 29.93 -49.18 -17.22
C LYS A 566 29.24 -50.43 -16.71
N MET A 567 29.77 -51.09 -15.66
CA MET A 567 29.12 -52.27 -15.07
C MET A 567 28.11 -51.90 -13.97
N ILE A 568 28.30 -50.79 -13.26
CA ILE A 568 27.37 -50.29 -12.22
C ILE A 568 26.19 -49.57 -12.87
N GLU A 569 26.42 -48.94 -14.02
CA GLU A 569 25.38 -48.20 -14.75
C GLU A 569 24.30 -49.13 -15.38
N VAL A 570 24.69 -50.33 -15.80
CA VAL A 570 23.73 -51.31 -16.32
C VAL A 570 22.90 -51.94 -15.17
N GLN A 571 23.50 -52.23 -14.04
CA GLN A 571 22.77 -52.72 -12.86
C GLN A 571 21.94 -51.62 -12.17
N GLY A 572 22.47 -50.37 -12.07
CA GLY A 572 21.75 -49.21 -11.53
C GLY A 572 20.58 -48.79 -12.38
N LYS A 573 20.73 -48.80 -13.72
CA LYS A 573 19.61 -48.50 -14.63
C LYS A 573 18.53 -49.58 -14.63
N LEU A 574 18.90 -50.85 -14.39
CA LEU A 574 17.90 -51.91 -14.25
C LEU A 574 17.13 -51.85 -12.94
N GLN A 575 17.82 -51.54 -11.82
CA GLN A 575 17.19 -51.35 -10.52
C GLN A 575 16.40 -50.02 -10.46
N ALA A 576 16.95 -48.93 -10.99
CA ALA A 576 16.24 -47.64 -11.07
C ALA A 576 14.98 -47.74 -11.92
N LYS A 577 15.06 -48.41 -13.08
CA LYS A 577 13.90 -48.67 -13.94
C LYS A 577 12.85 -49.58 -13.32
N GLN A 578 13.26 -50.56 -12.52
CA GLN A 578 12.34 -51.37 -11.71
C GLN A 578 11.72 -50.60 -10.57
N ALA A 579 12.50 -49.79 -9.84
CA ALA A 579 12.02 -48.95 -8.75
C ALA A 579 11.12 -47.81 -9.28
N GLU A 580 11.49 -47.18 -10.39
CA GLU A 580 10.68 -46.14 -11.07
C GLU A 580 9.38 -46.74 -11.65
N SER A 581 9.43 -47.94 -12.21
CA SER A 581 8.23 -48.67 -12.67
C SER A 581 7.32 -49.05 -11.48
N GLN A 582 7.87 -49.49 -10.36
CA GLN A 582 7.09 -49.80 -9.16
C GLN A 582 6.53 -48.54 -8.47
N MET A 583 7.33 -47.48 -8.38
CA MET A 583 6.91 -46.21 -7.79
C MET A 583 5.89 -45.50 -8.69
N SER A 584 6.09 -45.51 -10.00
CA SER A 584 5.09 -44.96 -10.94
C SER A 584 3.80 -45.77 -10.99
N ALA A 585 3.88 -47.10 -10.82
CA ALA A 585 2.71 -47.96 -10.67
C ALA A 585 1.97 -47.73 -9.35
N GLN A 586 2.68 -47.53 -8.24
CA GLN A 586 2.10 -47.17 -6.96
C GLN A 586 1.50 -45.76 -6.95
N MET A 587 2.18 -44.77 -7.53
CA MET A 587 1.69 -43.41 -7.66
C MET A 587 0.44 -43.37 -8.55
N ARG A 588 0.44 -44.09 -9.69
CA ARG A 588 -0.77 -44.18 -10.55
C ARG A 588 -1.90 -44.92 -9.85
N ALA A 589 -1.63 -45.96 -9.07
CA ALA A 589 -2.65 -46.64 -8.28
C ALA A 589 -3.23 -45.73 -7.18
N GLN A 590 -2.40 -44.96 -6.50
CA GLN A 590 -2.84 -43.94 -5.52
C GLN A 590 -3.59 -42.80 -6.22
N GLU A 591 -3.13 -42.32 -7.36
CA GLU A 591 -3.79 -41.27 -8.13
C GLU A 591 -5.16 -41.73 -8.66
N ILE A 592 -5.26 -42.98 -9.09
CA ILE A 592 -6.55 -43.60 -9.50
C ILE A 592 -7.49 -43.74 -8.29
N GLN A 593 -6.97 -44.16 -7.11
CA GLN A 593 -7.76 -44.22 -5.90
C GLN A 593 -8.23 -42.84 -5.43
N HIS A 594 -7.34 -41.84 -5.46
CA HIS A 594 -7.70 -40.46 -5.12
C HIS A 594 -8.70 -39.88 -6.12
N LYS A 595 -8.50 -40.09 -7.43
CA LYS A 595 -9.46 -39.65 -8.44
C LYS A 595 -10.82 -40.36 -8.31
N ALA A 596 -10.81 -41.66 -7.96
CA ALA A 596 -12.05 -42.39 -7.69
C ALA A 596 -12.76 -41.87 -6.44
N GLN A 597 -12.03 -41.56 -5.37
CA GLN A 597 -12.61 -40.95 -4.16
C GLN A 597 -13.15 -39.53 -4.42
N ILE A 598 -12.40 -38.73 -5.15
CA ILE A 598 -12.86 -37.37 -5.52
C ILE A 598 -14.10 -37.46 -6.42
N ALA A 599 -14.11 -38.35 -7.41
CA ALA A 599 -15.27 -38.56 -8.27
C ALA A 599 -16.49 -39.07 -7.49
N GLN A 600 -16.27 -39.90 -6.46
CA GLN A 600 -17.35 -40.40 -5.61
C GLN A 600 -17.93 -39.27 -4.72
N VAL A 601 -17.05 -38.45 -4.13
CA VAL A 601 -17.47 -37.27 -3.34
C VAL A 601 -18.17 -36.23 -4.22
N GLN A 602 -17.66 -36.00 -5.45
CA GLN A 602 -18.32 -35.11 -6.41
C GLN A 602 -19.69 -35.63 -6.83
N ALA A 603 -19.80 -36.91 -7.13
CA ALA A 603 -21.09 -37.52 -7.49
C ALA A 603 -22.12 -37.47 -6.34
N GLU A 604 -21.65 -37.66 -5.10
CA GLU A 604 -22.50 -37.50 -3.92
C GLU A 604 -22.92 -36.03 -3.68
N ALA A 605 -22.00 -35.11 -3.90
CA ALA A 605 -22.30 -33.68 -3.81
C ALA A 605 -23.28 -33.23 -4.90
N ASP A 606 -23.03 -33.63 -6.14
CA ASP A 606 -23.94 -33.34 -7.27
C ASP A 606 -25.31 -33.93 -7.09
N PHE A 607 -25.40 -35.17 -6.56
CA PHE A 607 -26.68 -35.81 -6.22
C PHE A 607 -27.43 -35.02 -5.12
N LYS A 608 -26.71 -34.58 -4.05
CA LYS A 608 -27.32 -33.74 -2.99
C LYS A 608 -27.74 -32.38 -3.53
N ILE A 609 -26.97 -31.77 -4.40
CA ILE A 609 -27.33 -30.50 -5.03
C ILE A 609 -28.54 -30.67 -5.95
N ALA A 610 -28.59 -31.76 -6.75
CA ALA A 610 -29.75 -32.05 -7.57
C ALA A 610 -31.00 -32.31 -6.74
N GLN A 611 -30.87 -33.03 -5.61
CA GLN A 611 -31.96 -33.28 -4.70
C GLN A 611 -32.47 -31.99 -4.03
N MET A 612 -31.55 -31.10 -3.60
CA MET A 612 -31.94 -29.81 -3.05
C MET A 612 -32.59 -28.89 -4.10
N LYS A 613 -32.07 -28.88 -5.34
CA LYS A 613 -32.71 -28.14 -6.44
C LYS A 613 -34.12 -28.63 -6.73
N ALA A 614 -34.31 -29.95 -6.85
CA ALA A 614 -35.61 -30.52 -7.07
C ALA A 614 -36.60 -30.23 -5.91
N GLN A 615 -36.08 -30.20 -4.69
CA GLN A 615 -36.88 -29.86 -3.50
C GLN A 615 -37.25 -28.37 -3.44
N MET A 616 -36.31 -27.51 -3.90
CA MET A 616 -36.57 -26.07 -4.05
C MET A 616 -37.58 -25.78 -5.16
N GLU A 617 -37.44 -26.41 -6.33
CA GLU A 617 -38.38 -26.27 -7.43
C GLU A 617 -39.77 -26.78 -7.06
N TYR A 618 -39.84 -27.90 -6.36
CA TYR A 618 -41.12 -28.41 -5.83
C TYR A 618 -41.77 -27.45 -4.85
N ASN A 619 -41.00 -26.88 -3.91
CA ASN A 619 -41.52 -25.91 -2.95
C ASN A 619 -41.89 -24.57 -3.62
N LEU A 620 -41.14 -24.17 -4.66
CA LEU A 620 -41.48 -22.97 -5.45
C LEU A 620 -42.79 -23.20 -6.24
N GLY A 621 -42.93 -24.38 -6.86
CA GLY A 621 -44.14 -24.77 -7.57
C GLY A 621 -45.37 -24.82 -6.64
N LEU A 622 -45.21 -25.35 -5.41
CA LEU A 622 -46.30 -25.32 -4.41
C LEU A 622 -46.68 -23.89 -4.00
N ARG A 623 -45.68 -22.99 -3.85
CA ARG A 623 -45.96 -21.58 -3.55
C ARG A 623 -46.62 -20.84 -4.71
N GLN A 624 -46.24 -21.15 -5.95
CA GLN A 624 -46.90 -20.58 -7.13
C GLN A 624 -48.34 -21.05 -7.27
N ILE A 625 -48.61 -22.35 -7.08
CA ILE A 625 -49.97 -22.90 -7.07
C ILE A 625 -50.81 -22.32 -5.93
N ALA A 626 -50.22 -22.12 -4.74
CA ALA A 626 -50.91 -21.48 -3.64
C ALA A 626 -51.26 -20.01 -3.94
N ALA A 627 -50.33 -19.26 -4.52
CA ALA A 627 -50.58 -17.88 -4.93
C ALA A 627 -51.62 -17.77 -6.06
N GLU A 628 -51.57 -18.65 -7.05
CA GLU A 628 -52.60 -18.71 -8.13
C GLU A 628 -53.96 -19.10 -7.62
N THR A 629 -54.03 -20.01 -6.62
CA THR A 629 -55.31 -20.40 -5.99
C THR A 629 -55.88 -19.27 -5.12
N GLU A 630 -55.06 -18.50 -4.41
CA GLU A 630 -55.49 -17.30 -3.68
C GLU A 630 -55.97 -16.21 -4.66
N LEU A 631 -55.21 -15.94 -5.72
CA LEU A 631 -55.62 -14.96 -6.74
C LEU A 631 -56.92 -15.35 -7.43
N SER A 632 -57.10 -16.63 -7.75
CA SER A 632 -58.35 -17.15 -8.32
C SER A 632 -59.54 -17.06 -7.33
N ARG A 633 -59.30 -17.23 -6.04
CA ARG A 633 -60.33 -17.03 -5.00
C ARG A 633 -60.75 -15.57 -4.85
N GLU A 634 -59.76 -14.66 -4.87
CA GLU A 634 -60.04 -13.23 -4.83
C GLU A 634 -60.76 -12.76 -6.09
N GLN A 635 -60.40 -13.26 -7.28
CA GLN A 635 -61.09 -12.96 -8.53
C GLN A 635 -62.52 -13.50 -8.52
N MET A 636 -62.76 -14.75 -8.07
CA MET A 636 -64.12 -15.30 -7.91
C MET A 636 -64.94 -14.58 -6.85
N GLY A 637 -64.25 -14.08 -5.76
CA GLY A 637 -64.92 -13.27 -4.75
C GLY A 637 -65.42 -11.96 -5.32
N ALA A 638 -64.55 -11.27 -6.07
CA ALA A 638 -64.84 -10.00 -6.73
C ALA A 638 -65.88 -10.13 -7.84
N GLU A 639 -65.87 -11.26 -8.59
CA GLU A 639 -66.91 -11.55 -9.59
C GLU A 639 -68.29 -11.88 -8.95
N MET A 640 -68.32 -12.59 -7.81
CA MET A 640 -69.52 -12.83 -7.07
C MET A 640 -70.09 -11.52 -6.50
N GLU A 641 -69.30 -10.69 -5.88
CA GLU A 641 -69.73 -9.36 -5.40
C GLU A 641 -70.25 -8.47 -6.54
N LEU A 642 -69.58 -8.49 -7.70
CA LEU A 642 -70.02 -7.76 -8.87
C LEU A 642 -71.39 -8.33 -9.41
N ALA A 643 -71.51 -9.66 -9.42
CA ALA A 643 -72.70 -10.30 -9.85
C ALA A 643 -73.90 -10.04 -8.87
N GLU A 644 -73.66 -10.06 -7.56
CA GLU A 644 -74.63 -9.67 -6.54
C GLU A 644 -75.04 -8.19 -6.67
N TRP A 645 -74.05 -7.34 -6.89
CA TRP A 645 -74.30 -5.91 -7.12
C TRP A 645 -75.10 -5.68 -8.39
N GLN A 646 -74.82 -6.37 -9.49
CA GLN A 646 -75.54 -6.33 -10.74
C GLN A 646 -76.98 -6.91 -10.59
N ALA A 647 -77.09 -8.01 -9.87
CA ALA A 647 -78.39 -8.58 -9.57
C ALA A 647 -79.27 -7.61 -8.75
N THR A 648 -78.66 -6.95 -7.74
CA THR A 648 -79.34 -5.96 -6.92
C THR A 648 -79.77 -4.72 -7.72
N GLN A 649 -78.93 -4.27 -8.66
CA GLN A 649 -79.30 -3.18 -9.59
C GLN A 649 -80.36 -3.58 -10.57
N ASN A 650 -80.31 -4.79 -11.10
CA ASN A 650 -81.36 -5.35 -11.98
C ASN A 650 -82.74 -5.51 -11.28
N VAL A 651 -82.70 -5.89 -10.02
CA VAL A 651 -83.91 -5.94 -9.20
C VAL A 651 -84.47 -4.52 -8.99
N ARG A 652 -83.63 -3.53 -8.66
CA ARG A 652 -84.05 -2.13 -8.53
C ARG A 652 -84.53 -1.52 -9.85
N LEU A 653 -83.93 -1.88 -11.00
CA LEU A 653 -84.46 -1.47 -12.33
C LEU A 653 -85.78 -2.12 -12.67
N LYS A 654 -85.96 -3.41 -12.36
CA LYS A 654 -87.26 -4.09 -12.55
C LYS A 654 -88.36 -3.55 -11.63
N GLU A 655 -88.07 -3.21 -10.39
CA GLU A 655 -88.98 -2.50 -9.52
C GLU A 655 -89.37 -1.12 -10.03
N ARG A 656 -88.45 -0.35 -10.66
CA ARG A 656 -88.73 0.91 -11.32
C ARG A 656 -89.55 0.69 -12.61
N GLU A 657 -89.31 -0.36 -13.36
CA GLU A 657 -90.06 -0.71 -14.59
C GLU A 657 -91.48 -1.17 -14.27
N ILE A 658 -91.65 -1.88 -13.17
CA ILE A 658 -93.02 -2.28 -12.73
C ILE A 658 -93.80 -1.09 -12.20
N ALA A 659 -93.15 -0.08 -11.64
CA ALA A 659 -93.82 1.14 -11.16
C ALA A 659 -94.23 2.11 -12.29
N SER A 660 -93.81 1.88 -13.53
CA SER A 660 -94.01 2.82 -14.67
C SER A 660 -94.88 2.28 -15.82
N ARG A 661 -95.56 1.14 -15.67
CA ARG A 661 -96.44 0.62 -16.73
C ARG A 661 -97.90 1.07 -16.55
N PRO A 662 -98.48 1.83 -17.50
CA PRO A 662 -99.94 1.90 -17.70
C PRO A 662 -100.39 0.71 -18.55
N ALA A 663 -101.51 0.22 -18.18
CA ALA A 663 -102.24 -0.93 -18.79
C ALA A 663 -102.58 -0.70 -20.27
N LYS A 664 -102.47 -1.76 -21.05
CA LYS A 664 -103.25 -2.21 -22.23
C LYS A 664 -102.27 -2.80 -23.28
N ALA A 665 -102.51 -3.82 -23.99
CA ALA A 665 -103.59 -4.72 -24.42
C ALA A 665 -103.02 -5.50 -25.63
N ASN A 666 -103.31 -6.79 -25.64
CA ASN A 666 -103.50 -7.69 -26.80
C ASN A 666 -102.59 -7.64 -28.01
N GLY A 667 -102.13 -8.84 -28.37
CA GLY A 667 -102.07 -9.23 -29.76
C GLY A 667 -100.89 -10.06 -30.23
N SER A 668 -101.09 -11.39 -30.21
CA SER A 668 -100.85 -12.34 -31.30
C SER A 668 -99.44 -12.57 -31.88
N VAL A 669 -99.05 -13.84 -31.74
CA VAL A 669 -98.61 -14.77 -32.79
C VAL A 669 -97.30 -14.48 -33.59
N GLY A 670 -96.41 -15.50 -33.59
CA GLY A 670 -95.56 -15.80 -34.72
C GLY A 670 -94.17 -16.30 -34.32
N ASN A 671 -94.00 -17.52 -34.10
CA ASN A 671 -93.36 -18.56 -34.86
C ASN A 671 -91.97 -18.26 -35.52
N GLY A 672 -91.06 -19.13 -35.35
CA GLY A 672 -89.88 -19.37 -36.20
C GLY A 672 -88.60 -19.06 -35.47
N GLY A 673 -87.74 -19.94 -35.13
CA GLY A 673 -87.31 -21.13 -35.79
C GLY A 673 -85.81 -21.03 -36.04
N VAL A 674 -85.13 -21.92 -35.41
CA VAL A 674 -84.05 -22.69 -36.03
C VAL A 674 -82.59 -22.14 -36.11
N ARG A 675 -81.76 -22.91 -35.49
CA ARG A 675 -80.43 -23.42 -35.87
C ARG A 675 -79.15 -22.70 -35.58
N PHE A 676 -78.33 -23.41 -34.82
CA PHE A 676 -77.11 -24.14 -35.07
C PHE A 676 -75.83 -23.36 -35.57
N GLY A 677 -74.76 -23.73 -34.94
CA GLY A 677 -73.41 -23.81 -35.39
C GLY A 677 -72.49 -23.06 -34.45
N GLY A 678 -71.58 -23.55 -33.79
CA GLY A 678 -70.67 -24.65 -34.04
C GLY A 678 -69.26 -24.13 -34.02
N ALA A 679 -68.49 -24.68 -33.13
CA ALA A 679 -67.08 -25.04 -33.23
C ALA A 679 -66.00 -24.01 -33.20
N VAL A 680 -65.10 -24.25 -32.25
CA VAL A 680 -63.64 -24.52 -32.38
C VAL A 680 -62.73 -23.30 -32.54
N GLY A 681 -61.79 -23.30 -31.61
CA GLY A 681 -60.48 -22.61 -31.72
C GLY A 681 -59.88 -22.45 -30.34
#